data_05cc4383936a53d4ab81b1a099ad5b29
#
_entry.id   05cc4383936a53d4ab81b1a099ad5b29
#
_cell.length_a   1.000
_cell.length_b   1.000
_cell.length_c   1.000
_cell.angle_alpha   90.00
_cell.angle_beta   90.00
_cell.angle_gamma   90.00
#
_symmetry.space_group_name_H-M   'P 1'
#
loop_
_entity.id
_entity.type
_entity.pdbx_description
1 polymer ?
#
loop_
_entity_poly.entity_id
_entity_poly.type
_entity_poly.pdbx_seq_one_letter_code
_entity_poly.pdbx_strand_id
1 'polypeptide(L)'
;MPAFNNFTTKAKEAIRKSHELAIERGQNHVNTFHLLAALVLQEEGIVLSLLEKMEVDTTLLTDSILESIDAPETGTIASPSYQIYLTPDLAQVIEQSAKQAQEMGDEFVSTEHLFLAVLEIPGQAQELLSRFRIKSKDAIHIIKELRESGVKSLKNGKKQFRVLLKYTRNLTMLAREDKLDPVIGRDREIMRIIQILSRRTKNNPILIGEPGTGKTAIVEGLAIRMAKGDVPESLRDKELVVLDLGLLLAGTKYRGEFEDRLKKIMKEIEQSDRNVILFIDEIHTLVGAGASEGTMDAANMLKPALSRGELRAIGATTLGEYQKHFEKDPALARRFQPVYVDEPSVVDAVAILRGLKHKYELYHGVRITDDAIIAAVNLSTRYITNRFLPDKAVDLIDEAASSLRITLENKPPQLEEAHRKIMRLEIEKEALKKEAEEGQDKQKAGDRMKEINREIAEIQEKNSDFELRWKNEKELLTEIRAFKKELDEARVEAENAELRTDLGKVAEIRYGKIPALEKKLKVKMDKLERNQKKRQVLREEVTEEDIATVVARWTNIPVSRMLEEEQHKLVRMEEDLKQRVKGQDEAIGKISDAIRRSRVGISDPNRPIGSFIFLGPTGVGKTELTKALTEFMFNDEKALIRVDMSEYMEKHSVSRLIGSPPGYVGYEESGKFTEAVRHRPYSVILFDEIEKAHPDVFNIFLQVLDEGRLTDGKGRVVNFKNTIIIMTSNIGSQHIQQMQSIGFSNNTESEDYKATKEKVMQSLKDHFRPEFLNRLDDIVVFDVLSRENIKEIVVQRLHEIEKRVAEKEIKIEITPIAIDYLAEHGYDKQYGARPLNRLIQNKILNPVASLMIKQELGKGEIAYVDVKDKELIIVTKKQGTKAKKSKSIPTFVPSQNLG
;
A
#
# COMPACT_ATOMS: atom_id res chain seq x y z
N MET A 1 6.74 -65.08 -6.09
CA MET A 1 7.06 -63.70 -6.52
C MET A 1 8.52 -63.68 -6.85
N PRO A 2 8.94 -63.14 -8.00
CA PRO A 2 10.34 -62.97 -8.27
C PRO A 2 10.95 -62.06 -7.19
N ALA A 3 12.13 -62.38 -6.74
CA ALA A 3 12.81 -61.64 -5.69
C ALA A 3 13.20 -60.29 -6.23
N PHE A 4 12.50 -59.22 -5.81
CA PHE A 4 12.74 -57.80 -6.21
C PHE A 4 14.06 -57.23 -5.61
N ASN A 5 15.00 -58.13 -5.23
CA ASN A 5 16.25 -57.70 -4.59
C ASN A 5 17.11 -56.84 -5.50
N ASN A 6 17.05 -57.01 -6.82
CA ASN A 6 17.82 -56.28 -7.82
C ASN A 6 17.08 -55.05 -8.39
N PHE A 7 16.01 -54.57 -7.73
CA PHE A 7 15.30 -53.37 -8.17
C PHE A 7 15.68 -52.14 -7.30
N THR A 8 15.81 -51.00 -7.92
CA THR A 8 16.04 -49.76 -7.19
C THR A 8 14.82 -49.40 -6.31
N THR A 9 15.01 -48.57 -5.29
CA THR A 9 13.94 -48.11 -4.41
C THR A 9 12.77 -47.49 -5.18
N LYS A 10 13.06 -46.65 -6.21
CA LYS A 10 12.03 -46.03 -7.05
C LYS A 10 11.28 -47.00 -7.93
N ALA A 11 11.97 -48.03 -8.45
CA ALA A 11 11.32 -49.07 -9.25
C ALA A 11 10.38 -49.95 -8.37
N LYS A 12 10.80 -50.28 -7.13
CA LYS A 12 9.96 -50.99 -6.16
C LYS A 12 8.73 -50.16 -5.78
N GLU A 13 8.90 -48.86 -5.62
CA GLU A 13 7.81 -47.92 -5.29
C GLU A 13 6.82 -47.82 -6.46
N ALA A 14 7.27 -47.78 -7.72
CA ALA A 14 6.41 -47.76 -8.89
C ALA A 14 5.55 -49.07 -8.97
N ILE A 15 6.18 -50.21 -8.72
CA ILE A 15 5.47 -51.51 -8.67
C ILE A 15 4.45 -51.55 -7.52
N ARG A 16 4.80 -51.04 -6.34
CA ARG A 16 3.86 -50.95 -5.23
C ARG A 16 2.69 -50.01 -5.56
N LYS A 17 2.97 -48.83 -6.13
CA LYS A 17 1.94 -47.86 -6.52
C LYS A 17 1.01 -48.39 -7.62
N SER A 18 1.51 -49.22 -8.54
CA SER A 18 0.66 -49.88 -9.54
C SER A 18 -0.33 -50.88 -8.89
N HIS A 19 0.10 -51.53 -7.82
CA HIS A 19 -0.78 -52.40 -7.04
C HIS A 19 -1.81 -51.60 -6.23
N GLU A 20 -1.41 -50.49 -5.62
CA GLU A 20 -2.31 -49.57 -4.91
C GLU A 20 -3.37 -48.99 -5.85
N LEU A 21 -2.99 -48.54 -7.06
CA LEU A 21 -3.92 -48.03 -8.09
C LEU A 21 -4.98 -49.10 -8.49
N ALA A 22 -4.58 -50.39 -8.65
CA ALA A 22 -5.53 -51.46 -8.95
C ALA A 22 -6.53 -51.65 -7.83
N ILE A 23 -6.10 -51.55 -6.56
CA ILE A 23 -6.99 -51.67 -5.37
C ILE A 23 -7.96 -50.48 -5.36
N GLU A 24 -7.47 -49.26 -5.52
CA GLU A 24 -8.30 -48.04 -5.52
C GLU A 24 -9.39 -48.07 -6.59
N ARG A 25 -9.12 -48.76 -7.72
CA ARG A 25 -10.09 -48.92 -8.82
C ARG A 25 -10.94 -50.18 -8.73
N GLY A 26 -10.80 -50.96 -7.64
CA GLY A 26 -11.58 -52.17 -7.40
C GLY A 26 -11.27 -53.32 -8.35
N GLN A 27 -10.08 -53.35 -8.95
CA GLN A 27 -9.65 -54.38 -9.89
C GLN A 27 -8.86 -55.48 -9.18
N ASN A 28 -9.08 -56.73 -9.56
CA ASN A 28 -8.40 -57.90 -8.97
C ASN A 28 -7.06 -58.24 -9.68
N HIS A 29 -6.69 -57.53 -10.73
CA HIS A 29 -5.50 -57.79 -11.53
C HIS A 29 -4.72 -56.47 -11.73
N VAL A 30 -3.40 -56.55 -11.60
CA VAL A 30 -2.49 -55.47 -11.95
C VAL A 30 -2.02 -55.70 -13.38
N ASN A 31 -2.32 -54.80 -14.30
CA ASN A 31 -1.91 -54.85 -15.68
C ASN A 31 -0.81 -53.79 -16.03
N THR A 32 -0.35 -53.78 -17.27
CA THR A 32 0.70 -52.89 -17.74
C THR A 32 0.31 -51.39 -17.70
N PHE A 33 -0.99 -51.05 -17.78
CA PHE A 33 -1.45 -49.67 -17.64
C PHE A 33 -1.28 -49.15 -16.19
N HIS A 34 -1.52 -49.99 -15.17
CA HIS A 34 -1.27 -49.59 -13.79
C HIS A 34 0.22 -49.28 -13.54
N LEU A 35 1.12 -50.12 -14.11
CA LEU A 35 2.55 -49.85 -14.01
C LEU A 35 2.93 -48.56 -14.78
N LEU A 36 2.39 -48.36 -15.98
CA LEU A 36 2.64 -47.18 -16.78
C LEU A 36 2.15 -45.92 -16.07
N ALA A 37 0.93 -45.93 -15.52
CA ALA A 37 0.39 -44.86 -14.68
C ALA A 37 1.30 -44.55 -13.49
N ALA A 38 1.73 -45.58 -12.75
CA ALA A 38 2.62 -45.41 -11.61
C ALA A 38 3.99 -44.81 -11.99
N LEU A 39 4.51 -45.12 -13.19
CA LEU A 39 5.77 -44.56 -13.71
C LEU A 39 5.62 -43.08 -14.15
N VAL A 40 4.49 -42.73 -14.77
CA VAL A 40 4.21 -41.37 -15.25
C VAL A 40 3.82 -40.43 -14.11
N LEU A 41 3.07 -40.92 -13.10
CA LEU A 41 2.64 -40.16 -11.94
C LEU A 41 3.74 -39.99 -10.88
N GLN A 42 4.93 -40.51 -11.08
CA GLN A 42 6.06 -40.39 -10.17
C GLN A 42 6.77 -39.05 -10.36
N GLU A 43 6.47 -38.07 -9.47
CA GLU A 43 6.93 -36.65 -9.57
C GLU A 43 8.45 -36.46 -9.76
N GLU A 44 9.27 -37.42 -9.33
CA GLU A 44 10.74 -37.39 -9.48
C GLU A 44 11.27 -38.51 -10.40
N GLY A 45 10.46 -39.00 -11.32
CA GLY A 45 10.81 -40.10 -12.21
C GLY A 45 11.61 -39.65 -13.44
N ILE A 46 12.62 -40.46 -13.83
CA ILE A 46 13.36 -40.25 -15.11
C ILE A 46 12.42 -40.36 -16.31
N VAL A 47 11.33 -41.11 -16.18
CA VAL A 47 10.31 -41.33 -17.21
C VAL A 47 9.61 -40.04 -17.60
N LEU A 48 9.27 -39.17 -16.62
CA LEU A 48 8.64 -37.87 -16.89
C LEU A 48 9.57 -36.96 -17.70
N SER A 49 10.83 -36.84 -17.28
CA SER A 49 11.87 -36.06 -17.99
C SER A 49 12.16 -36.59 -19.39
N LEU A 50 12.01 -37.88 -19.60
CA LEU A 50 12.15 -38.52 -20.90
C LEU A 50 10.98 -38.19 -21.82
N LEU A 51 9.75 -38.24 -21.32
CA LEU A 51 8.54 -37.88 -22.04
C LEU A 51 8.53 -36.37 -22.41
N GLU A 52 8.95 -35.51 -21.53
CA GLU A 52 9.11 -34.06 -21.78
C GLU A 52 10.12 -33.82 -22.89
N LYS A 53 11.28 -34.51 -22.88
CA LYS A 53 12.30 -34.39 -23.91
C LYS A 53 11.87 -34.96 -25.28
N MET A 54 10.89 -35.85 -25.27
CA MET A 54 10.23 -36.35 -26.49
C MET A 54 9.10 -35.45 -26.98
N GLU A 55 8.89 -34.30 -26.36
CA GLU A 55 7.81 -33.35 -26.66
C GLU A 55 6.40 -33.96 -26.58
N VAL A 56 6.21 -34.95 -25.72
CA VAL A 56 4.91 -35.59 -25.48
C VAL A 56 4.10 -34.82 -24.47
N ASP A 57 2.84 -34.55 -24.78
CA ASP A 57 1.91 -33.97 -23.82
C ASP A 57 1.61 -34.99 -22.70
N THR A 58 2.28 -34.80 -21.56
CA THR A 58 2.20 -35.71 -20.43
C THR A 58 0.82 -35.72 -19.77
N THR A 59 0.06 -34.60 -19.85
CA THR A 59 -1.30 -34.50 -19.30
C THR A 59 -2.25 -35.36 -20.12
N LEU A 60 -2.24 -35.22 -21.43
CA LEU A 60 -3.06 -35.97 -22.37
C LEU A 60 -2.74 -37.47 -22.32
N LEU A 61 -1.46 -37.81 -22.17
CA LEU A 61 -1.00 -39.19 -22.02
C LEU A 61 -1.53 -39.79 -20.71
N THR A 62 -1.44 -39.03 -19.60
CA THR A 62 -1.91 -39.51 -18.28
C THR A 62 -3.41 -39.74 -18.28
N ASP A 63 -4.19 -38.84 -18.86
CA ASP A 63 -5.64 -38.94 -18.97
C ASP A 63 -6.01 -40.21 -19.81
N SER A 64 -5.34 -40.41 -20.94
CA SER A 64 -5.55 -41.60 -21.79
C SER A 64 -5.20 -42.93 -21.09
N ILE A 65 -4.17 -42.92 -20.23
CA ILE A 65 -3.80 -44.10 -19.45
C ILE A 65 -4.89 -44.39 -18.39
N LEU A 66 -5.37 -43.34 -17.69
CA LEU A 66 -6.40 -43.49 -16.68
C LEU A 66 -7.74 -43.93 -17.29
N GLU A 67 -8.13 -43.38 -18.43
CA GLU A 67 -9.32 -43.84 -19.17
C GLU A 67 -9.18 -45.33 -19.62
N SER A 68 -7.97 -45.75 -19.98
CA SER A 68 -7.72 -47.15 -20.35
C SER A 68 -7.80 -48.10 -19.14
N ILE A 69 -7.49 -47.63 -17.93
CA ILE A 69 -7.65 -48.37 -16.69
C ILE A 69 -9.13 -48.48 -16.31
N ASP A 70 -9.92 -47.44 -16.55
CA ASP A 70 -11.35 -47.37 -16.18
C ASP A 70 -12.26 -48.06 -17.22
N ALA A 71 -11.75 -48.46 -18.40
CA ALA A 71 -12.50 -49.14 -19.44
C ALA A 71 -12.96 -50.55 -18.94
N PRO A 72 -14.26 -50.87 -19.01
CA PRO A 72 -14.76 -52.17 -18.53
C PRO A 72 -14.14 -53.33 -19.36
N GLU A 73 -13.39 -54.19 -18.70
CA GLU A 73 -12.95 -55.43 -19.29
C GLU A 73 -14.19 -56.27 -19.57
N THR A 74 -14.43 -56.57 -20.84
CA THR A 74 -15.52 -57.43 -21.30
C THR A 74 -15.24 -58.89 -20.87
N GLY A 75 -15.84 -59.30 -19.77
CA GLY A 75 -15.95 -60.69 -19.35
C GLY A 75 -15.21 -61.08 -18.07
N THR A 76 -15.85 -60.89 -16.96
CA THR A 76 -16.04 -61.83 -15.84
C THR A 76 -16.51 -61.07 -14.61
N ILE A 77 -17.68 -61.43 -14.08
CA ILE A 77 -18.17 -60.96 -12.78
C ILE A 77 -17.23 -61.55 -11.71
N ALA A 78 -16.38 -60.72 -11.13
CA ALA A 78 -15.43 -61.15 -10.10
C ALA A 78 -16.13 -61.43 -8.77
N SER A 79 -15.94 -62.61 -8.24
CA SER A 79 -16.17 -62.92 -6.82
C SER A 79 -15.14 -62.10 -5.99
N PRO A 80 -15.50 -61.58 -4.80
CA PRO A 80 -14.56 -60.83 -3.97
C PRO A 80 -13.50 -61.75 -3.37
N SER A 81 -12.40 -61.98 -4.08
CA SER A 81 -11.21 -62.61 -3.51
C SER A 81 -10.19 -61.52 -3.17
N TYR A 82 -9.68 -61.51 -1.96
CA TYR A 82 -8.66 -60.61 -1.45
C TYR A 82 -7.25 -60.81 -2.04
N GLN A 83 -7.11 -61.64 -3.10
CA GLN A 83 -5.82 -61.92 -3.74
C GLN A 83 -5.77 -61.17 -5.10
N ILE A 84 -4.81 -60.28 -5.22
CA ILE A 84 -4.53 -59.53 -6.44
C ILE A 84 -3.44 -60.25 -7.23
N TYR A 85 -3.69 -60.47 -8.49
CA TYR A 85 -2.77 -61.21 -9.38
C TYR A 85 -2.14 -60.27 -10.40
N LEU A 86 -0.86 -60.52 -10.77
CA LEU A 86 -0.23 -59.85 -11.89
C LEU A 86 -0.71 -60.46 -13.22
N THR A 87 -1.04 -59.65 -14.19
CA THR A 87 -1.33 -60.15 -15.54
C THR A 87 -0.06 -60.77 -16.16
N PRO A 88 -0.21 -61.75 -17.07
CA PRO A 88 0.93 -62.37 -17.75
C PRO A 88 1.82 -61.34 -18.46
N ASP A 89 1.20 -60.35 -19.07
CA ASP A 89 1.92 -59.26 -19.76
C ASP A 89 2.78 -58.41 -18.80
N LEU A 90 2.25 -58.07 -17.63
CA LEU A 90 3.01 -57.37 -16.59
C LEU A 90 4.17 -58.20 -16.02
N ALA A 91 3.93 -59.52 -15.88
CA ALA A 91 5.02 -60.40 -15.47
C ALA A 91 6.15 -60.47 -16.49
N GLN A 92 5.81 -60.47 -17.80
CA GLN A 92 6.80 -60.40 -18.90
C GLN A 92 7.53 -59.07 -18.90
N VAL A 93 6.85 -57.92 -18.67
CA VAL A 93 7.47 -56.60 -18.55
C VAL A 93 8.51 -56.59 -17.42
N ILE A 94 8.21 -57.12 -16.28
CA ILE A 94 9.13 -57.21 -15.13
C ILE A 94 10.36 -58.10 -15.47
N GLU A 95 10.15 -59.19 -16.15
CA GLU A 95 11.25 -60.10 -16.56
C GLU A 95 12.14 -59.40 -17.65
N GLN A 96 11.50 -58.75 -18.65
CA GLN A 96 12.20 -58.09 -19.72
C GLN A 96 13.00 -56.87 -19.21
N SER A 97 12.48 -56.16 -18.17
CA SER A 97 13.20 -55.05 -17.55
C SER A 97 14.52 -55.46 -16.90
N ALA A 98 14.58 -56.70 -16.38
CA ALA A 98 15.83 -57.27 -15.86
C ALA A 98 16.84 -57.62 -16.96
N LYS A 99 16.37 -58.12 -18.12
CA LYS A 99 17.24 -58.38 -19.28
C LYS A 99 17.80 -57.06 -19.83
N GLN A 100 16.96 -56.03 -19.96
CA GLN A 100 17.39 -54.70 -20.41
C GLN A 100 18.40 -54.04 -19.45
N ALA A 101 18.25 -54.17 -18.15
CA ALA A 101 19.24 -53.73 -17.20
C ALA A 101 20.63 -54.37 -17.46
N GLN A 102 20.64 -55.68 -17.69
CA GLN A 102 21.87 -56.41 -18.05
C GLN A 102 22.47 -55.96 -19.40
N GLU A 103 21.67 -55.75 -20.44
CA GLU A 103 22.10 -55.28 -21.74
C GLU A 103 22.67 -53.83 -21.67
N MET A 104 22.13 -52.99 -20.79
CA MET A 104 22.61 -51.66 -20.52
C MET A 104 23.81 -51.58 -19.57
N GLY A 105 24.19 -52.72 -18.97
CA GLY A 105 25.33 -52.85 -18.05
C GLY A 105 25.05 -52.35 -16.63
N ASP A 106 23.76 -52.31 -16.23
CA ASP A 106 23.32 -51.85 -14.92
C ASP A 106 23.15 -53.05 -13.94
N GLU A 107 23.59 -52.87 -12.73
CA GLU A 107 23.47 -53.88 -11.64
C GLU A 107 22.07 -53.97 -11.09
N PHE A 108 21.28 -52.89 -11.18
CA PHE A 108 19.94 -52.76 -10.63
C PHE A 108 18.93 -52.33 -11.68
N VAL A 109 17.73 -52.89 -11.63
CA VAL A 109 16.59 -52.49 -12.45
C VAL A 109 16.03 -51.16 -11.94
N SER A 110 16.04 -50.15 -12.77
CA SER A 110 15.50 -48.80 -12.50
C SER A 110 14.14 -48.56 -13.18
N THR A 111 13.52 -47.41 -12.96
CA THR A 111 12.25 -46.99 -13.57
C THR A 111 12.35 -46.88 -15.09
N GLU A 112 13.51 -46.49 -15.62
CA GLU A 112 13.74 -46.43 -17.05
C GLU A 112 13.71 -47.80 -17.74
N HIS A 113 14.25 -48.86 -17.07
CA HIS A 113 14.21 -50.21 -17.60
C HIS A 113 12.76 -50.77 -17.62
N LEU A 114 11.98 -50.45 -16.57
CA LEU A 114 10.56 -50.80 -16.56
C LEU A 114 9.78 -50.11 -17.69
N PHE A 115 10.05 -48.83 -17.94
CA PHE A 115 9.42 -48.08 -19.04
C PHE A 115 9.79 -48.60 -20.41
N LEU A 116 11.09 -48.92 -20.63
CA LEU A 116 11.57 -49.51 -21.89
C LEU A 116 10.94 -50.89 -22.14
N ALA A 117 10.79 -51.71 -21.06
CA ALA A 117 10.16 -53.01 -21.19
C ALA A 117 8.66 -52.89 -21.55
N VAL A 118 7.96 -51.87 -21.05
CA VAL A 118 6.57 -51.57 -21.50
C VAL A 118 6.50 -51.22 -22.98
N LEU A 119 7.51 -50.52 -23.48
CA LEU A 119 7.60 -50.12 -24.92
C LEU A 119 7.91 -51.32 -25.85
N GLU A 120 8.57 -52.37 -25.37
CA GLU A 120 9.01 -53.50 -26.17
C GLU A 120 8.02 -54.68 -26.20
N ILE A 121 7.32 -54.92 -25.08
CA ILE A 121 6.39 -56.04 -24.99
C ILE A 121 5.09 -55.69 -25.70
N PRO A 122 4.66 -56.50 -26.72
CA PRO A 122 3.40 -56.26 -27.39
C PRO A 122 2.24 -56.33 -26.40
N GLY A 123 1.39 -55.29 -26.36
CA GLY A 123 0.24 -55.20 -25.50
C GLY A 123 -0.46 -53.87 -25.60
N GLN A 124 -1.59 -53.72 -24.93
CA GLN A 124 -2.44 -52.52 -25.04
C GLN A 124 -1.68 -51.23 -24.59
N ALA A 125 -0.81 -51.31 -23.59
CA ALA A 125 -0.03 -50.16 -23.12
C ALA A 125 1.01 -49.73 -24.19
N GLN A 126 1.64 -50.68 -24.86
CA GLN A 126 2.56 -50.45 -25.99
C GLN A 126 1.85 -49.81 -27.19
N GLU A 127 0.62 -50.26 -27.51
CA GLU A 127 -0.23 -49.69 -28.55
C GLU A 127 -0.59 -48.21 -28.23
N LEU A 128 -0.95 -47.94 -26.97
CA LEU A 128 -1.23 -46.57 -26.53
C LEU A 128 0.00 -45.68 -26.71
N LEU A 129 1.16 -46.08 -26.22
CA LEU A 129 2.42 -45.33 -26.34
C LEU A 129 2.82 -45.09 -27.81
N SER A 130 2.52 -46.08 -28.67
CA SER A 130 2.79 -45.92 -30.12
C SER A 130 1.90 -44.88 -30.80
N ARG A 131 0.64 -44.67 -30.33
CA ARG A 131 -0.24 -43.59 -30.78
C ARG A 131 0.34 -42.22 -30.45
N PHE A 132 1.01 -42.08 -29.32
CA PHE A 132 1.76 -40.88 -28.95
C PHE A 132 3.14 -40.78 -29.61
N ARG A 133 3.44 -41.66 -30.60
CA ARG A 133 4.69 -41.72 -31.35
C ARG A 133 5.93 -42.03 -30.52
N ILE A 134 5.77 -42.63 -29.36
CA ILE A 134 6.88 -43.01 -28.49
C ILE A 134 7.45 -44.35 -28.96
N LYS A 135 8.70 -44.35 -29.41
CA LYS A 135 9.40 -45.53 -29.90
C LYS A 135 10.52 -45.94 -28.97
N SER A 136 10.72 -47.24 -28.77
CA SER A 136 11.78 -47.78 -27.92
C SER A 136 13.20 -47.27 -28.33
N LYS A 137 13.48 -47.16 -29.63
CA LYS A 137 14.76 -46.67 -30.16
C LYS A 137 15.06 -45.22 -29.76
N ASP A 138 14.03 -44.37 -29.82
CA ASP A 138 14.15 -42.93 -29.48
C ASP A 138 14.32 -42.77 -27.96
N ALA A 139 13.60 -43.56 -27.19
CA ALA A 139 13.72 -43.60 -25.75
C ALA A 139 15.12 -44.07 -25.28
N ILE A 140 15.67 -45.11 -25.89
CA ILE A 140 17.03 -45.61 -25.61
C ILE A 140 18.08 -44.54 -25.96
N HIS A 141 17.89 -43.85 -27.09
CA HIS A 141 18.83 -42.79 -27.49
C HIS A 141 18.84 -41.63 -26.47
N ILE A 142 17.68 -41.18 -26.06
CA ILE A 142 17.55 -40.10 -25.07
C ILE A 142 18.06 -40.53 -23.69
N ILE A 143 17.81 -41.76 -23.25
CA ILE A 143 18.38 -42.32 -22.03
C ILE A 143 19.91 -42.33 -22.07
N LYS A 144 20.49 -42.75 -23.17
CA LYS A 144 21.96 -42.71 -23.36
C LYS A 144 22.50 -41.26 -23.30
N GLU A 145 21.83 -40.34 -24.01
CA GLU A 145 22.17 -38.92 -23.97
C GLU A 145 22.04 -38.30 -22.57
N LEU A 146 20.98 -38.63 -21.83
CA LEU A 146 20.81 -38.21 -20.43
C LEU A 146 21.90 -38.79 -19.52
N ARG A 147 22.30 -40.03 -19.72
CA ARG A 147 23.39 -40.66 -18.99
C ARG A 147 24.75 -40.07 -19.38
N GLU A 148 25.03 -39.79 -20.64
CA GLU A 148 26.27 -39.15 -21.10
C GLU A 148 26.36 -37.68 -20.63
N SER A 149 25.26 -36.95 -20.62
CA SER A 149 25.20 -35.58 -20.05
C SER A 149 25.39 -35.59 -18.55
N GLY A 150 24.86 -36.56 -17.83
CA GLY A 150 25.13 -36.80 -16.42
C GLY A 150 26.59 -37.14 -16.12
N VAL A 151 27.23 -37.96 -16.95
CA VAL A 151 28.66 -38.35 -16.83
C VAL A 151 29.58 -37.15 -17.16
N LYS A 152 29.26 -36.32 -18.14
CA LYS A 152 29.98 -35.08 -18.44
C LYS A 152 29.86 -34.06 -17.30
N SER A 153 28.71 -33.98 -16.64
CA SER A 153 28.51 -33.15 -15.45
C SER A 153 29.31 -33.65 -14.25
N LEU A 154 29.46 -34.97 -14.09
CA LEU A 154 30.30 -35.58 -13.06
C LEU A 154 31.79 -35.35 -13.30
N LYS A 155 32.28 -35.35 -14.55
CA LYS A 155 33.65 -35.04 -14.92
C LYS A 155 34.02 -33.57 -14.72
N ASN A 156 33.06 -32.63 -14.78
CA ASN A 156 33.27 -31.20 -14.54
C ASN A 156 33.08 -30.79 -13.06
N GLY A 157 32.96 -31.70 -12.11
CA GLY A 157 32.98 -31.43 -10.68
C GLY A 157 31.75 -30.70 -10.13
N LYS A 158 30.72 -30.43 -10.94
CA LYS A 158 29.46 -29.84 -10.47
C LYS A 158 28.42 -30.93 -10.16
N LYS A 159 28.37 -31.40 -8.92
CA LYS A 159 27.23 -32.13 -8.38
C LYS A 159 25.99 -31.24 -8.58
N GLN A 160 25.00 -31.71 -9.33
CA GLN A 160 23.71 -31.03 -9.44
C GLN A 160 23.01 -31.12 -8.08
N PHE A 161 22.91 -30.00 -7.37
CA PHE A 161 22.21 -29.87 -6.09
C PHE A 161 20.69 -29.75 -6.37
N ARG A 162 20.01 -30.88 -6.59
CA ARG A 162 18.58 -30.93 -6.99
C ARG A 162 17.64 -30.37 -5.93
N VAL A 163 17.91 -30.61 -4.64
CA VAL A 163 17.07 -30.14 -3.56
C VAL A 163 17.27 -28.64 -3.32
N LEU A 164 18.52 -28.19 -3.42
CA LEU A 164 18.84 -26.76 -3.30
C LEU A 164 18.09 -25.94 -4.37
N LEU A 165 18.11 -26.37 -5.64
CA LEU A 165 17.43 -25.69 -6.74
C LEU A 165 15.90 -25.64 -6.57
N LYS A 166 15.28 -26.62 -5.88
CA LYS A 166 13.85 -26.66 -5.66
C LYS A 166 13.36 -25.64 -4.62
N TYR A 167 14.17 -25.37 -3.61
CA TYR A 167 13.76 -24.54 -2.47
C TYR A 167 14.57 -23.23 -2.34
N THR A 168 15.46 -22.95 -3.30
CA THR A 168 16.25 -21.72 -3.30
C THR A 168 16.25 -21.03 -4.67
N ARG A 169 16.40 -19.71 -4.64
CA ARG A 169 16.58 -18.87 -5.83
C ARG A 169 18.03 -18.41 -5.90
N ASN A 170 18.73 -18.68 -7.00
CA ASN A 170 20.12 -18.31 -7.16
C ASN A 170 20.27 -16.87 -7.65
N LEU A 171 20.64 -15.94 -6.75
CA LEU A 171 20.80 -14.52 -7.06
C LEU A 171 22.00 -14.26 -7.96
N THR A 172 23.11 -15.00 -7.78
CA THR A 172 24.31 -14.81 -8.60
C THR A 172 24.07 -15.20 -10.07
N MET A 173 23.24 -16.22 -10.30
CA MET A 173 22.82 -16.61 -11.65
C MET A 173 21.91 -15.54 -12.27
N LEU A 174 20.94 -15.04 -11.52
CA LEU A 174 20.04 -13.97 -11.95
C LEU A 174 20.79 -12.66 -12.23
N ALA A 175 21.83 -12.36 -11.43
CA ALA A 175 22.70 -11.22 -11.66
C ALA A 175 23.50 -11.35 -12.97
N ARG A 176 23.96 -12.58 -13.32
CA ARG A 176 24.64 -12.84 -14.59
C ARG A 176 23.70 -12.73 -15.79
N GLU A 177 22.40 -12.97 -15.59
CA GLU A 177 21.34 -12.83 -16.60
C GLU A 177 20.75 -11.41 -16.66
N ASP A 178 21.29 -10.46 -15.88
CA ASP A 178 20.85 -9.07 -15.73
C ASP A 178 19.35 -8.93 -15.36
N LYS A 179 18.84 -9.90 -14.58
CA LYS A 179 17.45 -9.93 -14.13
C LYS A 179 17.21 -9.26 -12.78
N LEU A 180 18.29 -8.82 -12.10
CA LEU A 180 18.20 -8.12 -10.83
C LEU A 180 18.11 -6.60 -11.03
N ASP A 181 17.53 -5.92 -10.04
CA ASP A 181 17.45 -4.48 -10.03
C ASP A 181 18.79 -3.82 -9.65
N PRO A 182 19.14 -2.67 -10.25
CA PRO A 182 20.34 -1.96 -9.87
C PRO A 182 20.23 -1.43 -8.44
N VAL A 183 21.25 -1.66 -7.64
CA VAL A 183 21.31 -1.22 -6.24
C VAL A 183 22.15 0.04 -6.14
N ILE A 184 21.58 1.11 -5.62
CA ILE A 184 22.17 2.45 -5.55
C ILE A 184 22.25 2.90 -4.09
N GLY A 185 23.34 3.56 -3.71
CA GLY A 185 23.51 4.22 -2.42
C GLY A 185 23.70 3.31 -1.21
N ARG A 186 23.95 2.00 -1.43
CA ARG A 186 24.15 1.00 -0.35
C ARG A 186 25.57 0.41 -0.31
N ASP A 187 26.53 1.12 -0.84
CA ASP A 187 27.91 0.65 -0.96
C ASP A 187 28.56 0.35 0.40
N ARG A 188 28.25 1.14 1.42
CA ARG A 188 28.81 0.97 2.78
C ARG A 188 28.33 -0.33 3.41
N GLU A 189 27.05 -0.62 3.31
CA GLU A 189 26.45 -1.84 3.86
C GLU A 189 26.95 -3.07 3.11
N ILE A 190 27.02 -3.03 1.77
CA ILE A 190 27.55 -4.12 0.93
C ILE A 190 29.01 -4.38 1.28
N MET A 191 29.85 -3.36 1.38
CA MET A 191 31.25 -3.51 1.78
C MET A 191 31.37 -4.08 3.20
N ARG A 192 30.49 -3.70 4.10
CA ARG A 192 30.45 -4.26 5.45
C ARG A 192 30.11 -5.75 5.46
N ILE A 193 29.16 -6.18 4.64
CA ILE A 193 28.80 -7.59 4.46
C ILE A 193 30.01 -8.35 3.92
N ILE A 194 30.66 -7.84 2.86
CA ILE A 194 31.90 -8.45 2.28
C ILE A 194 32.99 -8.61 3.34
N GLN A 195 33.23 -7.59 4.15
CA GLN A 195 34.21 -7.65 5.24
C GLN A 195 33.86 -8.73 6.26
N ILE A 196 32.59 -8.86 6.65
CA ILE A 196 32.13 -9.87 7.62
C ILE A 196 32.25 -11.26 7.03
N LEU A 197 31.80 -11.50 5.80
CA LEU A 197 31.90 -12.79 5.11
C LEU A 197 33.35 -13.26 4.92
N SER A 198 34.29 -12.34 4.86
CA SER A 198 35.75 -12.63 4.72
C SER A 198 36.43 -12.94 6.05
N ARG A 199 35.74 -12.81 7.20
CA ARG A 199 36.33 -13.12 8.52
C ARG A 199 36.49 -14.62 8.74
N ARG A 200 37.44 -14.98 9.59
CA ARG A 200 37.65 -16.36 10.03
C ARG A 200 36.54 -16.83 11.00
N THR A 201 36.10 -15.95 11.89
CA THR A 201 35.04 -16.18 12.89
C THR A 201 34.05 -15.05 12.84
N LYS A 202 32.80 -15.29 13.28
CA LYS A 202 31.68 -14.34 13.19
C LYS A 202 31.49 -13.82 11.76
N ASN A 203 31.50 -14.75 10.82
CA ASN A 203 31.46 -14.50 9.37
C ASN A 203 30.06 -14.52 8.77
N ASN A 204 29.02 -14.53 9.60
CA ASN A 204 27.65 -14.46 9.16
C ASN A 204 27.09 -13.06 9.47
N PRO A 205 26.86 -12.20 8.48
CA PRO A 205 26.17 -10.91 8.69
C PRO A 205 24.68 -11.11 8.92
N ILE A 206 24.10 -10.27 9.78
CA ILE A 206 22.66 -10.14 9.94
C ILE A 206 22.27 -8.69 9.70
N LEU A 207 21.42 -8.46 8.69
CA LEU A 207 20.88 -7.15 8.33
C LEU A 207 19.73 -6.82 9.26
N ILE A 208 19.85 -5.71 9.99
CA ILE A 208 18.86 -5.25 10.94
C ILE A 208 18.32 -3.91 10.47
N GLY A 209 17.04 -3.83 10.20
CA GLY A 209 16.37 -2.60 9.77
C GLY A 209 14.86 -2.77 9.67
N GLU A 210 14.16 -1.66 9.58
CA GLU A 210 12.72 -1.67 9.45
C GLU A 210 12.26 -2.27 8.10
N PRO A 211 11.01 -2.77 7.98
CA PRO A 211 10.48 -3.25 6.70
C PRO A 211 10.53 -2.14 5.64
N GLY A 212 10.91 -2.49 4.41
CA GLY A 212 10.96 -1.52 3.30
C GLY A 212 12.23 -0.66 3.23
N THR A 213 13.23 -0.84 4.12
CA THR A 213 14.51 -0.11 4.05
C THR A 213 15.50 -0.66 3.00
N GLY A 214 15.14 -1.72 2.29
CA GLY A 214 15.95 -2.28 1.21
C GLY A 214 16.98 -3.33 1.64
N LYS A 215 16.72 -4.10 2.72
CA LYS A 215 17.61 -5.19 3.18
C LYS A 215 17.88 -6.22 2.09
N THR A 216 16.86 -6.68 1.40
CA THR A 216 16.97 -7.67 0.31
C THR A 216 17.73 -7.09 -0.88
N ALA A 217 17.50 -5.81 -1.23
CA ALA A 217 18.24 -5.13 -2.29
C ALA A 217 19.76 -5.07 -2.03
N ILE A 218 20.19 -4.90 -0.77
CA ILE A 218 21.62 -4.92 -0.41
C ILE A 218 22.24 -6.29 -0.76
N VAL A 219 21.51 -7.37 -0.52
CA VAL A 219 21.98 -8.73 -0.84
C VAL A 219 21.99 -8.97 -2.36
N GLU A 220 21.01 -8.44 -3.08
CA GLU A 220 21.00 -8.43 -4.55
C GLU A 220 22.18 -7.62 -5.11
N GLY A 221 22.51 -6.47 -4.51
CA GLY A 221 23.68 -5.68 -4.84
C GLY A 221 25.00 -6.44 -4.64
N LEU A 222 25.08 -7.24 -3.57
CA LEU A 222 26.21 -8.14 -3.36
C LEU A 222 26.29 -9.19 -4.49
N ALA A 223 25.15 -9.79 -4.87
CA ALA A 223 25.10 -10.76 -5.96
C ALA A 223 25.57 -10.17 -7.30
N ILE A 224 25.18 -8.93 -7.59
CA ILE A 224 25.61 -8.19 -8.79
C ILE A 224 27.14 -7.98 -8.78
N ARG A 225 27.72 -7.56 -7.64
CA ARG A 225 29.18 -7.41 -7.50
C ARG A 225 29.91 -8.75 -7.64
N MET A 226 29.37 -9.82 -7.07
CA MET A 226 29.92 -11.18 -7.22
C MET A 226 29.89 -11.63 -8.68
N ALA A 227 28.80 -11.39 -9.40
CA ALA A 227 28.67 -11.73 -10.82
C ALA A 227 29.65 -10.96 -11.71
N LYS A 228 29.92 -9.67 -11.38
CA LYS A 228 30.91 -8.82 -12.06
C LYS A 228 32.37 -9.09 -11.63
N GLY A 229 32.58 -9.89 -10.60
CA GLY A 229 33.92 -10.17 -10.05
C GLY A 229 34.48 -9.06 -9.18
N ASP A 230 33.67 -8.03 -8.81
CA ASP A 230 34.08 -6.91 -7.95
C ASP A 230 33.97 -7.28 -6.46
N VAL A 231 34.57 -8.39 -6.09
CA VAL A 231 34.62 -8.91 -4.74
C VAL A 231 36.01 -9.57 -4.49
N PRO A 232 36.45 -9.71 -3.22
CA PRO A 232 37.67 -10.42 -2.88
C PRO A 232 37.67 -11.85 -3.43
N GLU A 233 38.87 -12.37 -3.73
CA GLU A 233 39.07 -13.70 -4.30
C GLU A 233 38.36 -14.81 -3.50
N SER A 234 38.24 -14.65 -2.18
CA SER A 234 37.55 -15.59 -1.29
C SER A 234 36.01 -15.69 -1.53
N LEU A 235 35.43 -14.77 -2.30
CA LEU A 235 33.99 -14.71 -2.62
C LEU A 235 33.70 -14.84 -4.13
N ARG A 236 34.71 -14.76 -5.00
CA ARG A 236 34.55 -14.71 -6.45
C ARG A 236 33.88 -15.95 -7.04
N ASP A 237 34.21 -17.14 -6.50
CA ASP A 237 33.70 -18.43 -7.00
C ASP A 237 32.50 -18.95 -6.22
N LYS A 238 31.90 -18.10 -5.37
CA LYS A 238 30.74 -18.49 -4.56
C LYS A 238 29.44 -18.13 -5.22
N GLU A 239 28.42 -18.92 -4.89
CA GLU A 239 27.04 -18.68 -5.32
C GLU A 239 26.22 -18.18 -4.13
N LEU A 240 25.48 -17.10 -4.35
CA LEU A 240 24.54 -16.53 -3.38
C LEU A 240 23.13 -17.00 -3.70
N VAL A 241 22.53 -17.74 -2.77
CA VAL A 241 21.19 -18.32 -2.93
C VAL A 241 20.25 -17.85 -1.84
N VAL A 242 19.02 -17.54 -2.20
CA VAL A 242 17.94 -17.16 -1.27
C VAL A 242 17.15 -18.39 -0.89
N LEU A 243 16.97 -18.62 0.40
CA LEU A 243 16.08 -19.66 0.91
C LEU A 243 14.62 -19.17 0.86
N ASP A 244 13.78 -19.88 0.11
CA ASP A 244 12.35 -19.60 0.07
C ASP A 244 11.62 -20.38 1.16
N LEU A 245 11.27 -19.69 2.23
CA LEU A 245 10.57 -20.28 3.36
C LEU A 245 9.13 -20.69 2.99
N GLY A 246 8.51 -19.99 2.06
CA GLY A 246 7.16 -20.32 1.57
C GLY A 246 7.14 -21.67 0.86
N LEU A 247 8.10 -21.92 -0.03
CA LEU A 247 8.25 -23.21 -0.73
C LEU A 247 8.62 -24.34 0.22
N LEU A 248 9.40 -24.06 1.26
CA LEU A 248 9.73 -25.06 2.27
C LEU A 248 8.51 -25.52 3.08
N LEU A 249 7.60 -24.60 3.39
CA LEU A 249 6.39 -24.84 4.17
C LEU A 249 5.24 -25.38 3.30
N ALA A 250 5.20 -25.06 2.02
CA ALA A 250 4.15 -25.50 1.12
C ALA A 250 4.02 -27.02 1.05
N GLY A 251 2.80 -27.52 1.28
CA GLY A 251 2.48 -28.94 1.23
C GLY A 251 2.99 -29.80 2.40
N THR A 252 3.59 -29.21 3.45
CA THR A 252 3.94 -29.96 4.66
C THR A 252 2.72 -30.10 5.57
N LYS A 253 2.27 -31.33 5.82
CA LYS A 253 1.21 -31.63 6.80
C LYS A 253 1.76 -31.87 8.20
N TYR A 254 3.01 -32.29 8.31
CA TYR A 254 3.66 -32.65 9.58
C TYR A 254 4.97 -31.92 9.76
N ARG A 255 5.29 -31.57 11.00
CA ARG A 255 6.52 -30.89 11.42
C ARG A 255 7.80 -31.59 10.89
N GLY A 256 7.84 -32.91 10.91
CA GLY A 256 8.99 -33.70 10.47
C GLY A 256 9.34 -33.54 8.99
N GLU A 257 8.37 -33.25 8.13
CA GLU A 257 8.62 -33.06 6.69
C GLU A 257 9.42 -31.78 6.39
N PHE A 258 9.09 -30.67 7.07
CA PHE A 258 9.86 -29.43 7.01
C PHE A 258 11.31 -29.64 7.51
N GLU A 259 11.44 -30.30 8.66
CA GLU A 259 12.75 -30.60 9.24
C GLU A 259 13.60 -31.46 8.30
N ASP A 260 13.01 -32.45 7.65
CA ASP A 260 13.71 -33.30 6.68
C ASP A 260 14.11 -32.54 5.40
N ARG A 261 13.25 -31.62 4.91
CA ARG A 261 13.61 -30.77 3.78
C ARG A 261 14.80 -29.87 4.12
N LEU A 262 14.76 -29.21 5.28
CA LEU A 262 15.84 -28.33 5.73
C LEU A 262 17.14 -29.11 5.93
N LYS A 263 17.10 -30.34 6.53
CA LYS A 263 18.27 -31.22 6.66
C LYS A 263 18.88 -31.60 5.31
N LYS A 264 18.04 -31.90 4.33
CA LYS A 264 18.52 -32.22 2.97
C LYS A 264 19.23 -31.04 2.31
N ILE A 265 18.68 -29.82 2.45
CA ILE A 265 19.30 -28.58 1.96
C ILE A 265 20.65 -28.35 2.64
N MET A 266 20.69 -28.46 3.98
CA MET A 266 21.93 -28.29 4.73
C MET A 266 23.01 -29.30 4.32
N LYS A 267 22.63 -30.55 4.09
CA LYS A 267 23.54 -31.61 3.63
C LYS A 267 24.07 -31.33 2.22
N GLU A 268 23.26 -30.78 1.32
CA GLU A 268 23.71 -30.39 -0.02
C GLU A 268 24.66 -29.17 0.05
N ILE A 269 24.38 -28.19 0.91
CA ILE A 269 25.28 -27.04 1.13
C ILE A 269 26.65 -27.49 1.70
N GLU A 270 26.62 -28.42 2.65
CA GLU A 270 27.85 -29.00 3.22
C GLU A 270 28.68 -29.75 2.14
N GLN A 271 28.02 -30.49 1.26
CA GLN A 271 28.64 -31.19 0.12
C GLN A 271 29.15 -30.26 -0.98
N SER A 272 28.78 -28.97 -0.99
CA SER A 272 29.20 -27.98 -1.98
C SER A 272 30.58 -27.36 -1.70
N ASP A 273 31.38 -27.93 -0.77
CA ASP A 273 32.69 -27.45 -0.38
C ASP A 273 32.71 -25.96 0.01
N ARG A 274 31.62 -25.46 0.65
CA ARG A 274 31.44 -24.06 1.10
C ARG A 274 31.35 -23.03 -0.03
N ASN A 275 30.99 -23.46 -1.24
CA ASN A 275 30.83 -22.56 -2.38
C ASN A 275 29.47 -21.82 -2.41
N VAL A 276 28.54 -22.16 -1.49
CA VAL A 276 27.23 -21.56 -1.38
C VAL A 276 27.16 -20.63 -0.17
N ILE A 277 26.62 -19.42 -0.39
CA ILE A 277 26.22 -18.47 0.66
C ILE A 277 24.71 -18.45 0.68
N LEU A 278 24.11 -18.75 1.83
CA LEU A 278 22.68 -18.81 2.00
C LEU A 278 22.15 -17.47 2.52
N PHE A 279 21.23 -16.84 1.80
CA PHE A 279 20.48 -15.70 2.31
C PHE A 279 19.14 -16.16 2.85
N ILE A 280 18.82 -15.74 4.06
CA ILE A 280 17.55 -16.05 4.74
C ILE A 280 16.90 -14.73 5.12
N ASP A 281 15.86 -14.38 4.38
CA ASP A 281 15.04 -13.25 4.75
C ASP A 281 14.11 -13.63 5.91
N GLU A 282 13.74 -12.64 6.73
CA GLU A 282 12.96 -12.87 7.95
C GLU A 282 13.47 -14.05 8.81
N ILE A 283 14.80 -14.14 8.99
CA ILE A 283 15.46 -15.26 9.69
C ILE A 283 14.88 -15.54 11.09
N HIS A 284 14.22 -14.55 11.69
CA HIS A 284 13.53 -14.69 12.97
C HIS A 284 12.39 -15.73 12.93
N THR A 285 11.78 -15.98 11.77
CA THR A 285 10.75 -17.01 11.60
C THR A 285 11.26 -18.41 11.83
N LEU A 286 12.56 -18.65 11.53
CA LEU A 286 13.22 -19.92 11.79
C LEU A 286 13.71 -20.05 13.24
N VAL A 287 13.95 -18.93 13.92
CA VAL A 287 14.56 -18.89 15.27
C VAL A 287 13.51 -18.71 16.36
N GLY A 288 12.43 -17.98 16.08
CA GLY A 288 11.42 -17.59 17.07
C GLY A 288 10.29 -18.60 17.32
N ALA A 289 10.24 -19.64 16.57
CA ALA A 289 9.14 -20.59 16.56
C ALA A 289 9.05 -21.53 17.79
N GLY A 290 9.93 -21.37 18.80
CA GLY A 290 10.01 -22.27 19.95
C GLY A 290 9.19 -21.89 21.19
N ALA A 291 8.46 -20.76 21.22
CA ALA A 291 7.85 -20.25 22.46
C ALA A 291 6.37 -20.61 22.67
N SER A 292 5.69 -21.19 21.70
CA SER A 292 4.32 -21.71 21.82
C SER A 292 4.27 -23.20 21.49
N GLU A 293 3.53 -23.98 22.26
CA GLU A 293 3.35 -25.43 22.06
C GLU A 293 2.93 -25.72 20.61
N GLY A 294 3.85 -26.29 19.81
CA GLY A 294 3.58 -26.71 18.42
C GLY A 294 4.34 -25.97 17.32
N THR A 295 5.15 -24.95 17.63
CA THR A 295 5.89 -24.18 16.61
C THR A 295 7.31 -24.73 16.36
N MET A 296 7.79 -24.57 15.11
CA MET A 296 9.03 -25.16 14.56
C MET A 296 10.29 -24.58 15.20
N ASP A 297 11.17 -25.44 15.75
CA ASP A 297 12.49 -25.04 16.25
C ASP A 297 13.60 -25.40 15.22
N ALA A 298 13.58 -24.69 14.08
CA ALA A 298 14.60 -24.84 13.06
C ALA A 298 15.97 -24.25 13.49
N ALA A 299 15.97 -23.42 14.52
CA ALA A 299 17.20 -22.86 15.08
C ALA A 299 18.15 -23.96 15.56
N ASN A 300 17.64 -24.99 16.20
CA ASN A 300 18.47 -26.09 16.71
C ASN A 300 19.14 -26.91 15.59
N MET A 301 18.63 -26.85 14.38
CA MET A 301 19.25 -27.48 13.21
C MET A 301 20.33 -26.61 12.57
N LEU A 302 20.13 -25.29 12.54
CA LEU A 302 21.12 -24.34 11.98
C LEU A 302 22.32 -24.12 12.91
N LYS A 303 22.11 -24.13 14.23
CA LYS A 303 23.15 -23.88 15.24
C LYS A 303 24.42 -24.77 15.07
N PRO A 304 24.29 -26.09 14.84
CA PRO A 304 25.51 -26.94 14.66
C PRO A 304 26.29 -26.57 13.41
N ALA A 305 25.62 -26.39 12.27
CA ALA A 305 26.27 -26.05 10.99
C ALA A 305 26.95 -24.66 11.02
N LEU A 306 26.28 -23.68 11.63
CA LEU A 306 26.82 -22.34 11.88
C LEU A 306 28.01 -22.38 12.86
N SER A 307 27.96 -23.29 13.86
CA SER A 307 29.02 -23.39 14.86
C SER A 307 30.28 -24.04 14.32
N ARG A 308 30.16 -25.03 13.43
CA ARG A 308 31.31 -25.66 12.76
C ARG A 308 31.83 -24.85 11.58
N GLY A 309 31.14 -23.75 11.19
CA GLY A 309 31.50 -22.93 10.03
C GLY A 309 31.27 -23.61 8.68
N GLU A 310 30.42 -24.63 8.66
CA GLU A 310 30.03 -25.40 7.47
C GLU A 310 29.03 -24.60 6.64
N LEU A 311 28.21 -23.76 7.29
CA LEU A 311 27.24 -22.87 6.67
C LEU A 311 27.74 -21.41 6.74
N ARG A 312 27.71 -20.72 5.61
CA ARG A 312 27.78 -19.27 5.52
C ARG A 312 26.40 -18.72 5.23
N ALA A 313 25.91 -17.89 6.13
CA ALA A 313 24.56 -17.34 6.00
C ALA A 313 24.54 -15.81 6.16
N ILE A 314 23.70 -15.17 5.39
CA ILE A 314 23.30 -13.77 5.56
C ILE A 314 21.86 -13.80 6.07
N GLY A 315 21.59 -13.22 7.22
CA GLY A 315 20.22 -13.08 7.74
C GLY A 315 19.68 -11.67 7.52
N ALA A 316 18.38 -11.54 7.41
CA ALA A 316 17.70 -10.24 7.48
C ALA A 316 16.56 -10.31 8.51
N THR A 317 16.39 -9.24 9.30
CA THR A 317 15.34 -9.15 10.33
C THR A 317 15.05 -7.70 10.72
N THR A 318 14.05 -7.46 11.53
CA THR A 318 13.79 -6.16 12.16
C THR A 318 14.53 -6.02 13.48
N LEU A 319 14.67 -4.78 14.00
CA LEU A 319 15.33 -4.54 15.26
C LEU A 319 14.59 -5.22 16.43
N GLY A 320 13.26 -5.13 16.46
CA GLY A 320 12.44 -5.76 17.51
C GLY A 320 12.58 -7.27 17.55
N GLU A 321 12.59 -7.94 16.39
CA GLU A 321 12.74 -9.39 16.29
C GLU A 321 14.18 -9.83 16.58
N TYR A 322 15.18 -9.02 16.21
CA TYR A 322 16.57 -9.27 16.58
C TYR A 322 16.76 -9.30 18.09
N GLN A 323 16.25 -8.29 18.80
CA GLN A 323 16.33 -8.21 20.27
C GLN A 323 15.57 -9.35 20.95
N LYS A 324 14.43 -9.73 20.41
CA LYS A 324 13.58 -10.78 20.97
C LYS A 324 14.17 -12.19 20.81
N HIS A 325 14.76 -12.50 19.65
CA HIS A 325 15.15 -13.86 19.28
C HIS A 325 16.65 -14.10 19.18
N PHE A 326 17.43 -13.12 18.74
CA PHE A 326 18.88 -13.29 18.52
C PHE A 326 19.71 -12.82 19.71
N GLU A 327 19.41 -11.67 20.27
CA GLU A 327 20.20 -11.07 21.36
C GLU A 327 20.11 -11.92 22.64
N LYS A 328 18.95 -12.55 22.87
CA LYS A 328 18.72 -13.46 24.00
C LYS A 328 19.35 -14.84 23.83
N ASP A 329 19.75 -15.24 22.61
CA ASP A 329 20.41 -16.51 22.35
C ASP A 329 21.92 -16.34 22.21
N PRO A 330 22.75 -16.67 23.25
CA PRO A 330 24.18 -16.46 23.21
C PRO A 330 24.90 -17.24 22.10
N ALA A 331 24.32 -18.35 21.61
CA ALA A 331 24.91 -19.17 20.58
C ALA A 331 24.81 -18.49 19.20
N LEU A 332 23.65 -17.87 18.91
CA LEU A 332 23.41 -17.11 17.68
C LEU A 332 24.12 -15.75 17.73
N ALA A 333 24.05 -15.01 18.84
CA ALA A 333 24.68 -13.71 19.00
C ALA A 333 26.20 -13.77 18.82
N ARG A 334 26.83 -14.90 19.14
CA ARG A 334 28.27 -15.11 18.91
C ARG A 334 28.63 -15.45 17.48
N ARG A 335 27.68 -15.81 16.63
CA ARG A 335 27.90 -16.25 15.24
C ARG A 335 27.47 -15.24 14.20
N PHE A 336 26.45 -14.46 14.50
CA PHE A 336 26.02 -13.39 13.63
C PHE A 336 26.63 -12.04 14.02
N GLN A 337 26.98 -11.24 12.99
CA GLN A 337 27.47 -9.88 13.18
C GLN A 337 26.43 -8.90 12.65
N PRO A 338 25.88 -8.00 13.49
CA PRO A 338 24.87 -7.04 13.05
C PRO A 338 25.42 -6.03 12.05
N VAL A 339 24.59 -5.73 11.05
CA VAL A 339 24.73 -4.66 10.08
C VAL A 339 23.41 -3.88 10.08
N TYR A 340 23.45 -2.66 10.59
CA TYR A 340 22.25 -1.82 10.64
C TYR A 340 21.98 -1.21 9.27
N VAL A 341 20.71 -1.24 8.87
CA VAL A 341 20.20 -0.72 7.61
C VAL A 341 19.18 0.34 7.93
N ASP A 342 19.63 1.59 7.92
CA ASP A 342 18.77 2.74 8.19
C ASP A 342 17.96 3.14 6.96
N GLU A 343 16.88 3.91 7.19
CA GLU A 343 16.11 4.56 6.12
C GLU A 343 17.04 5.47 5.31
N PRO A 344 17.05 5.40 3.97
CA PRO A 344 17.87 6.28 3.15
C PRO A 344 17.41 7.73 3.29
N SER A 345 18.35 8.67 3.09
CA SER A 345 18.00 10.09 3.01
C SER A 345 17.09 10.37 1.81
N VAL A 346 16.37 11.50 1.84
CA VAL A 346 15.52 11.93 0.72
C VAL A 346 16.33 12.00 -0.59
N VAL A 347 17.57 12.48 -0.53
CA VAL A 347 18.46 12.58 -1.70
C VAL A 347 18.82 11.20 -2.24
N ASP A 348 19.20 10.28 -1.35
CA ASP A 348 19.53 8.91 -1.75
C ASP A 348 18.31 8.17 -2.29
N ALA A 349 17.12 8.37 -1.70
CA ALA A 349 15.89 7.78 -2.17
C ALA A 349 15.54 8.26 -3.59
N VAL A 350 15.68 9.54 -3.89
CA VAL A 350 15.51 10.07 -5.26
C VAL A 350 16.48 9.40 -6.23
N ALA A 351 17.76 9.23 -5.84
CA ALA A 351 18.76 8.56 -6.66
C ALA A 351 18.39 7.09 -6.91
N ILE A 352 17.91 6.37 -5.88
CA ILE A 352 17.42 4.98 -6.00
C ILE A 352 16.26 4.90 -7.00
N LEU A 353 15.25 5.77 -6.87
CA LEU A 353 14.09 5.75 -7.75
C LEU A 353 14.45 6.10 -9.20
N ARG A 354 15.40 7.04 -9.41
CA ARG A 354 15.94 7.33 -10.75
C ARG A 354 16.59 6.11 -11.39
N GLY A 355 17.29 5.30 -10.60
CA GLY A 355 17.88 4.05 -11.08
C GLY A 355 16.85 2.96 -11.41
N LEU A 356 15.73 2.92 -10.68
CA LEU A 356 14.64 1.98 -10.93
C LEU A 356 13.69 2.42 -12.03
N LYS A 357 13.64 3.73 -12.33
CA LYS A 357 12.72 4.37 -13.27
C LYS A 357 12.56 3.58 -14.58
N HIS A 358 13.67 3.23 -15.22
CA HIS A 358 13.64 2.59 -16.53
C HIS A 358 12.90 1.23 -16.51
N LYS A 359 13.06 0.44 -15.46
CA LYS A 359 12.39 -0.86 -15.31
C LYS A 359 10.88 -0.70 -15.12
N TYR A 360 10.46 0.29 -14.30
CA TYR A 360 9.03 0.59 -14.11
C TYR A 360 8.40 1.16 -15.39
N GLU A 361 9.12 2.02 -16.12
CA GLU A 361 8.68 2.53 -17.43
C GLU A 361 8.46 1.40 -18.45
N LEU A 362 9.36 0.41 -18.48
CA LEU A 362 9.22 -0.77 -19.35
C LEU A 362 8.05 -1.66 -18.94
N TYR A 363 7.93 -1.94 -17.65
CA TYR A 363 6.89 -2.82 -17.13
C TYR A 363 5.48 -2.28 -17.36
N HIS A 364 5.26 -0.99 -17.06
CA HIS A 364 3.95 -0.35 -17.24
C HIS A 364 3.73 0.24 -18.62
N GLY A 365 4.79 0.44 -19.40
CA GLY A 365 4.72 1.05 -20.73
C GLY A 365 4.33 2.54 -20.68
N VAL A 366 4.65 3.25 -19.60
CA VAL A 366 4.42 4.68 -19.39
C VAL A 366 5.73 5.39 -19.08
N ARG A 367 5.80 6.68 -19.31
CA ARG A 367 6.96 7.48 -18.95
C ARG A 367 6.77 8.08 -17.55
N ILE A 368 7.83 8.11 -16.74
CA ILE A 368 7.81 8.70 -15.40
C ILE A 368 8.65 9.98 -15.43
N THR A 369 8.06 11.12 -15.08
CA THR A 369 8.79 12.40 -15.05
C THR A 369 9.72 12.45 -13.83
N ASP A 370 10.76 13.28 -13.89
CA ASP A 370 11.66 13.46 -12.74
C ASP A 370 10.93 14.17 -11.58
N ASP A 371 10.02 15.08 -11.90
CA ASP A 371 9.17 15.75 -10.92
C ASP A 371 8.26 14.77 -10.17
N ALA A 372 7.74 13.75 -10.87
CA ALA A 372 6.98 12.67 -10.23
C ALA A 372 7.84 11.86 -9.24
N ILE A 373 9.11 11.60 -9.56
CA ILE A 373 10.03 10.90 -8.66
C ILE A 373 10.29 11.75 -7.41
N ILE A 374 10.60 13.02 -7.59
CA ILE A 374 10.83 13.96 -6.50
C ILE A 374 9.58 14.09 -5.63
N ALA A 375 8.40 14.21 -6.26
CA ALA A 375 7.12 14.28 -5.57
C ALA A 375 6.83 12.97 -4.79
N ALA A 376 7.09 11.79 -5.37
CA ALA A 376 6.89 10.52 -4.70
C ALA A 376 7.70 10.41 -3.41
N VAL A 377 8.97 10.82 -3.42
CA VAL A 377 9.82 10.81 -2.23
C VAL A 377 9.37 11.86 -1.21
N ASN A 378 9.13 13.09 -1.64
CA ASN A 378 8.77 14.18 -0.73
C ASN A 378 7.39 13.98 -0.10
N LEU A 379 6.37 13.66 -0.93
CA LEU A 379 5.01 13.45 -0.45
C LEU A 379 4.92 12.19 0.43
N SER A 380 5.61 11.11 0.07
CA SER A 380 5.64 9.91 0.93
C SER A 380 6.33 10.17 2.26
N THR A 381 7.43 10.91 2.27
CA THR A 381 8.15 11.26 3.50
C THR A 381 7.28 12.13 4.41
N ARG A 382 6.53 13.04 3.81
CA ARG A 382 5.69 13.99 4.53
C ARG A 382 4.37 13.39 5.01
N TYR A 383 3.68 12.60 4.18
CA TYR A 383 2.32 12.16 4.44
C TYR A 383 2.17 10.68 4.81
N ILE A 384 3.19 9.84 4.56
CA ILE A 384 3.17 8.42 4.86
C ILE A 384 4.22 8.12 5.93
N THR A 385 3.80 8.15 7.20
CA THR A 385 4.71 8.02 8.36
C THR A 385 4.85 6.59 8.89
N ASN A 386 3.97 5.68 8.48
CA ASN A 386 3.92 4.29 8.94
C ASN A 386 4.73 3.32 8.06
N ARG A 387 5.39 3.83 7.01
CA ARG A 387 6.26 3.07 6.11
C ARG A 387 7.58 3.81 5.91
N PHE A 388 8.61 3.11 5.44
CA PHE A 388 9.97 3.63 5.29
C PHE A 388 10.37 3.77 3.83
N LEU A 389 11.27 4.72 3.54
CA LEU A 389 11.92 4.84 2.24
C LEU A 389 12.92 3.67 2.03
N PRO A 390 13.15 3.25 0.78
CA PRO A 390 12.56 3.75 -0.48
C PRO A 390 11.20 3.13 -0.82
N ASP A 391 10.79 2.07 -0.14
CA ASP A 391 9.63 1.22 -0.46
C ASP A 391 8.33 2.02 -0.66
N LYS A 392 7.98 2.90 0.31
CA LYS A 392 6.78 3.74 0.20
C LYS A 392 6.75 4.63 -1.04
N ALA A 393 7.91 5.12 -1.50
CA ALA A 393 8.00 5.96 -2.69
C ALA A 393 7.98 5.13 -3.98
N VAL A 394 8.54 3.93 -3.95
CA VAL A 394 8.47 2.95 -5.04
C VAL A 394 7.02 2.52 -5.26
N ASP A 395 6.30 2.16 -4.18
CA ASP A 395 4.89 1.79 -4.24
C ASP A 395 4.02 2.91 -4.86
N LEU A 396 4.28 4.18 -4.52
CA LEU A 396 3.56 5.30 -5.11
C LEU A 396 3.77 5.41 -6.62
N ILE A 397 5.01 5.23 -7.08
CA ILE A 397 5.32 5.25 -8.52
C ILE A 397 4.66 4.07 -9.22
N ASP A 398 4.73 2.88 -8.62
CA ASP A 398 4.13 1.67 -9.17
C ASP A 398 2.60 1.82 -9.31
N GLU A 399 1.91 2.28 -8.26
CA GLU A 399 0.46 2.50 -8.30
C GLU A 399 0.06 3.62 -9.27
N ALA A 400 0.81 4.73 -9.33
CA ALA A 400 0.53 5.82 -10.25
C ALA A 400 0.72 5.37 -11.70
N ALA A 401 1.82 4.66 -11.99
CA ALA A 401 2.10 4.10 -13.32
C ALA A 401 1.05 3.06 -13.73
N SER A 402 0.64 2.18 -12.81
CA SER A 402 -0.44 1.21 -13.01
C SER A 402 -1.79 1.90 -13.30
N SER A 403 -2.13 2.92 -12.51
CA SER A 403 -3.37 3.71 -12.70
C SER A 403 -3.39 4.39 -14.07
N LEU A 404 -2.28 5.00 -14.46
CA LEU A 404 -2.14 5.63 -15.77
C LEU A 404 -2.25 4.60 -16.92
N ARG A 405 -1.59 3.44 -16.78
CA ARG A 405 -1.71 2.33 -17.73
C ARG A 405 -3.16 1.89 -17.92
N ILE A 406 -3.90 1.70 -16.83
CA ILE A 406 -5.32 1.33 -16.88
C ILE A 406 -6.13 2.42 -17.61
N THR A 407 -5.83 3.69 -17.36
CA THR A 407 -6.48 4.82 -18.05
C THR A 407 -6.17 4.83 -19.54
N LEU A 408 -4.95 4.46 -19.96
CA LEU A 408 -4.55 4.35 -21.36
C LEU A 408 -5.20 3.16 -22.07
N GLU A 409 -5.42 2.06 -21.35
CA GLU A 409 -6.05 0.85 -21.90
C GLU A 409 -7.58 0.97 -21.99
N ASN A 410 -8.19 1.71 -21.07
CA ASN A 410 -9.64 1.90 -20.99
C ASN A 410 -10.11 3.11 -21.83
N LYS A 411 -11.40 3.16 -22.09
CA LYS A 411 -12.02 4.34 -22.73
C LYS A 411 -11.98 5.53 -21.75
N PRO A 412 -11.65 6.74 -22.24
CA PRO A 412 -11.70 7.95 -21.41
C PRO A 412 -13.07 8.14 -20.74
N PRO A 413 -13.12 8.69 -19.51
CA PRO A 413 -14.37 8.86 -18.76
C PRO A 413 -15.47 9.58 -19.52
N GLN A 414 -15.09 10.54 -20.36
CA GLN A 414 -16.03 11.28 -21.21
C GLN A 414 -16.74 10.38 -22.25
N LEU A 415 -15.98 9.47 -22.88
CA LEU A 415 -16.55 8.49 -23.83
C LEU A 415 -17.39 7.44 -23.11
N GLU A 416 -16.99 7.04 -21.93
CA GLU A 416 -17.73 6.07 -21.13
C GLU A 416 -19.07 6.68 -20.64
N GLU A 417 -19.06 7.93 -20.22
CA GLU A 417 -20.28 8.64 -19.83
C GLU A 417 -21.24 8.81 -21.02
N ALA A 418 -20.69 9.17 -22.19
CA ALA A 418 -21.48 9.25 -23.42
C ALA A 418 -22.09 7.88 -23.80
N HIS A 419 -21.28 6.82 -23.66
CA HIS A 419 -21.75 5.43 -23.94
C HIS A 419 -22.86 5.00 -22.96
N ARG A 420 -22.72 5.32 -21.68
CA ARG A 420 -23.75 5.05 -20.66
C ARG A 420 -25.05 5.84 -20.93
N LYS A 421 -24.93 7.09 -21.41
CA LYS A 421 -26.11 7.89 -21.80
C LYS A 421 -26.81 7.27 -23.02
N ILE A 422 -26.05 6.90 -24.04
CA ILE A 422 -26.60 6.22 -25.23
C ILE A 422 -27.29 4.91 -24.82
N MET A 423 -26.66 4.07 -24.00
CA MET A 423 -27.26 2.82 -23.56
C MET A 423 -28.57 3.03 -22.76
N ARG A 424 -28.66 4.08 -21.92
CA ARG A 424 -29.90 4.42 -21.23
C ARG A 424 -31.01 4.82 -22.20
N LEU A 425 -30.66 5.64 -23.21
CA LEU A 425 -31.60 6.06 -24.22
C LEU A 425 -32.06 4.89 -25.13
N GLU A 426 -31.19 3.94 -25.41
CA GLU A 426 -31.52 2.71 -26.14
C GLU A 426 -32.47 1.83 -25.35
N ILE A 427 -32.25 1.66 -24.03
CA ILE A 427 -33.17 0.94 -23.15
C ILE A 427 -34.55 1.63 -23.11
N GLU A 428 -34.58 2.98 -22.97
CA GLU A 428 -35.81 3.76 -23.00
C GLU A 428 -36.57 3.58 -24.34
N LYS A 429 -35.85 3.61 -25.47
CA LYS A 429 -36.39 3.36 -26.80
C LYS A 429 -36.98 1.97 -26.94
N GLU A 430 -36.29 0.95 -26.38
CA GLU A 430 -36.77 -0.43 -26.46
C GLU A 430 -38.05 -0.64 -25.59
N ALA A 431 -38.11 0.01 -24.44
CA ALA A 431 -39.32 0.03 -23.58
C ALA A 431 -40.50 0.67 -24.30
N LEU A 432 -40.29 1.88 -24.88
CA LEU A 432 -41.32 2.60 -25.65
C LEU A 432 -41.79 1.84 -26.89
N LYS A 433 -40.92 1.07 -27.52
CA LYS A 433 -41.28 0.22 -28.64
C LYS A 433 -42.23 -0.91 -28.23
N LYS A 434 -42.00 -1.54 -27.08
CA LYS A 434 -42.89 -2.57 -26.52
C LYS A 434 -44.24 -1.98 -26.11
N GLU A 435 -44.23 -0.80 -25.46
CA GLU A 435 -45.50 -0.10 -25.11
C GLU A 435 -46.30 0.31 -26.35
N ALA A 436 -45.64 0.73 -27.45
CA ALA A 436 -46.28 1.04 -28.69
C ALA A 436 -46.88 -0.19 -29.41
N GLU A 437 -46.29 -1.37 -29.21
CA GLU A 437 -46.82 -2.65 -29.72
C GLU A 437 -48.02 -3.14 -28.92
N GLU A 438 -48.11 -2.85 -27.61
CA GLU A 438 -49.18 -3.24 -26.71
C GLU A 438 -50.43 -2.30 -26.77
N GLY A 439 -50.37 -1.23 -27.56
CA GLY A 439 -51.57 -0.50 -27.95
C GLY A 439 -51.93 0.77 -27.18
N GLN A 440 -51.10 1.24 -26.26
CA GLN A 440 -51.29 2.50 -25.54
C GLN A 440 -50.47 3.66 -26.18
N ASP A 441 -51.20 4.74 -26.59
CA ASP A 441 -50.65 6.04 -27.07
C ASP A 441 -49.53 5.98 -28.15
N LYS A 442 -49.78 5.28 -29.26
CA LYS A 442 -48.81 5.11 -30.38
C LYS A 442 -48.19 6.43 -30.89
N GLN A 443 -48.93 7.55 -30.83
CA GLN A 443 -48.47 8.82 -31.37
C GLN A 443 -47.42 9.48 -30.42
N LYS A 444 -47.64 9.48 -29.11
CA LYS A 444 -46.73 10.04 -28.13
C LYS A 444 -45.42 9.20 -28.02
N ALA A 445 -45.56 7.87 -28.04
CA ALA A 445 -44.41 6.97 -28.06
C ALA A 445 -43.57 7.15 -29.33
N GLY A 446 -44.22 7.36 -30.51
CA GLY A 446 -43.52 7.63 -31.76
C GLY A 446 -42.75 8.95 -31.79
N ASP A 447 -43.33 10.02 -31.23
CA ASP A 447 -42.64 11.31 -31.16
C ASP A 447 -41.47 11.29 -30.14
N ARG A 448 -41.64 10.62 -28.98
CA ARG A 448 -40.56 10.47 -28.03
C ARG A 448 -39.42 9.59 -28.60
N MET A 449 -39.70 8.53 -29.35
CA MET A 449 -38.69 7.74 -30.04
C MET A 449 -37.90 8.56 -31.07
N LYS A 450 -38.53 9.50 -31.77
CA LYS A 450 -37.81 10.41 -32.68
C LYS A 450 -36.86 11.36 -31.94
N GLU A 451 -37.30 11.90 -30.79
CA GLU A 451 -36.45 12.71 -29.92
C GLU A 451 -35.26 11.92 -29.42
N ILE A 452 -35.47 10.71 -28.90
CA ILE A 452 -34.40 9.83 -28.42
C ILE A 452 -33.39 9.54 -29.54
N ASN A 453 -33.88 9.23 -30.76
CA ASN A 453 -32.96 8.99 -31.90
C ASN A 453 -32.15 10.24 -32.24
N ARG A 454 -32.72 11.43 -32.11
CA ARG A 454 -32.01 12.69 -32.32
C ARG A 454 -30.99 12.92 -31.23
N GLU A 455 -31.33 12.70 -29.96
CA GLU A 455 -30.38 12.82 -28.85
C GLU A 455 -29.21 11.85 -29.00
N ILE A 456 -29.47 10.59 -29.37
CA ILE A 456 -28.41 9.59 -29.65
C ILE A 456 -27.49 10.07 -30.79
N ALA A 457 -28.05 10.54 -31.90
CA ALA A 457 -27.29 11.04 -33.02
C ALA A 457 -26.41 12.26 -32.65
N GLU A 458 -26.94 13.20 -31.88
CA GLU A 458 -26.20 14.37 -31.39
C GLU A 458 -25.05 13.98 -30.44
N ILE A 459 -25.28 13.00 -29.55
CA ILE A 459 -24.21 12.47 -28.64
C ILE A 459 -23.15 11.73 -29.46
N GLN A 460 -23.55 10.92 -30.44
CA GLN A 460 -22.61 10.20 -31.31
C GLN A 460 -21.80 11.16 -32.18
N GLU A 461 -22.42 12.17 -32.77
CA GLU A 461 -21.73 13.18 -33.59
C GLU A 461 -20.71 13.97 -32.77
N LYS A 462 -21.07 14.43 -31.55
CA LYS A 462 -20.17 15.14 -30.65
C LYS A 462 -18.96 14.33 -30.21
N ASN A 463 -19.12 13.02 -30.07
CA ASN A 463 -18.05 12.15 -29.54
C ASN A 463 -17.29 11.41 -30.65
N SER A 464 -17.75 11.38 -31.90
CA SER A 464 -17.13 10.63 -33.00
C SER A 464 -15.70 11.07 -33.30
N ASP A 465 -15.43 12.38 -33.35
CA ASP A 465 -14.09 12.92 -33.54
C ASP A 465 -13.13 12.58 -32.39
N PHE A 466 -13.64 12.64 -31.17
CA PHE A 466 -12.88 12.31 -29.96
C PHE A 466 -12.57 10.81 -29.89
N GLU A 467 -13.53 9.93 -30.25
CA GLU A 467 -13.35 8.49 -30.32
C GLU A 467 -12.33 8.06 -31.36
N LEU A 468 -12.38 8.68 -32.57
CA LEU A 468 -11.41 8.45 -33.63
C LEU A 468 -9.99 8.85 -33.21
N ARG A 469 -9.84 10.00 -32.58
CA ARG A 469 -8.53 10.45 -32.04
C ARG A 469 -8.00 9.51 -30.99
N TRP A 470 -8.85 9.14 -30.04
CA TRP A 470 -8.47 8.18 -28.99
C TRP A 470 -8.02 6.84 -29.58
N LYS A 471 -8.73 6.28 -30.57
CA LYS A 471 -8.32 5.05 -31.24
C LYS A 471 -6.95 5.20 -31.94
N ASN A 472 -6.75 6.27 -32.66
CA ASN A 472 -5.50 6.54 -33.37
C ASN A 472 -4.32 6.72 -32.40
N GLU A 473 -4.51 7.45 -31.31
CA GLU A 473 -3.49 7.63 -30.28
C GLU A 473 -3.17 6.29 -29.58
N LYS A 474 -4.20 5.51 -29.24
CA LYS A 474 -4.06 4.18 -28.62
C LYS A 474 -3.29 3.20 -29.52
N GLU A 475 -3.56 3.16 -30.81
CA GLU A 475 -2.83 2.33 -31.76
C GLU A 475 -1.36 2.71 -31.85
N LEU A 476 -1.06 4.02 -31.99
CA LEU A 476 0.30 4.53 -32.00
C LEU A 476 1.08 4.20 -30.73
N LEU A 477 0.43 4.36 -29.56
CA LEU A 477 1.00 4.02 -28.26
C LEU A 477 1.31 2.54 -28.12
N THR A 478 0.42 1.68 -28.61
CA THR A 478 0.62 0.23 -28.58
C THR A 478 1.82 -0.17 -29.45
N GLU A 479 1.96 0.42 -30.65
CA GLU A 479 3.11 0.20 -31.52
C GLU A 479 4.42 0.70 -30.90
N ILE A 480 4.41 1.89 -30.28
CA ILE A 480 5.59 2.47 -29.59
C ILE A 480 6.04 1.57 -28.44
N ARG A 481 5.10 1.02 -27.67
CA ARG A 481 5.41 0.06 -26.59
C ARG A 481 6.04 -1.21 -27.12
N ALA A 482 5.50 -1.77 -28.19
CA ALA A 482 6.06 -2.95 -28.84
C ALA A 482 7.51 -2.71 -29.30
N PHE A 483 7.79 -1.58 -29.97
CA PHE A 483 9.14 -1.24 -30.41
C PHE A 483 10.11 -0.98 -29.25
N LYS A 484 9.66 -0.35 -28.16
CA LYS A 484 10.49 -0.17 -26.95
C LYS A 484 10.88 -1.51 -26.35
N LYS A 485 9.93 -2.44 -26.25
CA LYS A 485 10.18 -3.79 -25.75
C LYS A 485 11.15 -4.56 -26.64
N GLU A 486 10.95 -4.54 -27.96
CA GLU A 486 11.88 -5.19 -28.92
C GLU A 486 13.29 -4.59 -28.84
N LEU A 487 13.40 -3.27 -28.62
CA LEU A 487 14.68 -2.58 -28.50
C LEU A 487 15.42 -3.00 -27.22
N ASP A 488 14.69 -3.14 -26.12
CA ASP A 488 15.28 -3.58 -24.85
C ASP A 488 15.71 -5.05 -24.91
N GLU A 489 14.87 -5.93 -25.47
CA GLU A 489 15.23 -7.33 -25.75
C GLU A 489 16.49 -7.43 -26.63
N ALA A 490 16.61 -6.58 -27.64
CA ALA A 490 17.80 -6.54 -28.51
C ALA A 490 19.05 -6.05 -27.76
N ARG A 491 18.91 -5.10 -26.81
CA ARG A 491 20.03 -4.66 -25.97
C ARG A 491 20.51 -5.76 -25.05
N VAL A 492 19.61 -6.44 -24.37
CA VAL A 492 19.93 -7.58 -23.51
C VAL A 492 20.57 -8.72 -24.33
N GLU A 493 20.06 -8.98 -25.55
CA GLU A 493 20.64 -9.97 -26.45
C GLU A 493 22.10 -9.61 -26.86
N ALA A 494 22.36 -8.32 -27.12
CA ALA A 494 23.70 -7.82 -27.44
C ALA A 494 24.66 -7.96 -26.26
N GLU A 495 24.26 -7.63 -25.04
CA GLU A 495 25.04 -7.78 -23.81
C GLU A 495 25.36 -9.26 -23.54
N ASN A 496 24.36 -10.13 -23.68
CA ASN A 496 24.56 -11.57 -23.53
C ASN A 496 25.51 -12.16 -24.58
N ALA A 497 25.46 -11.67 -25.83
CA ALA A 497 26.39 -12.07 -26.89
C ALA A 497 27.82 -11.55 -26.59
N GLU A 498 27.95 -10.34 -26.03
CA GLU A 498 29.24 -9.77 -25.63
C GLU A 498 29.88 -10.59 -24.50
N LEU A 499 29.10 -11.00 -23.50
CA LEU A 499 29.54 -11.90 -22.43
C LEU A 499 30.01 -13.29 -22.94
N ARG A 500 29.40 -13.74 -24.06
CA ARG A 500 29.80 -15.00 -24.73
C ARG A 500 30.93 -14.84 -25.75
N THR A 501 31.49 -13.62 -25.87
CA THR A 501 32.54 -13.29 -26.88
C THR A 501 32.16 -13.50 -28.32
N ASP A 502 30.84 -13.47 -28.64
CA ASP A 502 30.34 -13.58 -30.02
C ASP A 502 30.24 -12.19 -30.66
N LEU A 503 31.42 -11.66 -31.05
CA LEU A 503 31.56 -10.32 -31.61
C LEU A 503 30.78 -10.14 -32.92
N GLY A 504 30.51 -11.21 -33.65
CA GLY A 504 29.73 -11.19 -34.88
C GLY A 504 28.27 -10.84 -34.62
N LYS A 505 27.62 -11.52 -33.67
CA LYS A 505 26.25 -11.21 -33.25
C LYS A 505 26.13 -9.85 -32.58
N VAL A 506 27.10 -9.46 -31.77
CA VAL A 506 27.13 -8.12 -31.15
C VAL A 506 27.12 -7.02 -32.21
N ALA A 507 27.92 -7.17 -33.25
CA ALA A 507 27.97 -6.20 -34.36
C ALA A 507 26.65 -6.14 -35.15
N GLU A 508 26.05 -7.29 -35.46
CA GLU A 508 24.77 -7.37 -36.16
C GLU A 508 23.64 -6.69 -35.37
N ILE A 509 23.56 -6.94 -34.04
CA ILE A 509 22.50 -6.39 -33.20
C ILE A 509 22.75 -4.90 -32.99
N ARG A 510 23.97 -4.49 -32.59
CA ARG A 510 24.29 -3.11 -32.16
C ARG A 510 24.33 -2.14 -33.34
N TYR A 511 24.79 -2.57 -34.53
CA TYR A 511 24.87 -1.70 -35.70
C TYR A 511 23.78 -1.94 -36.75
N GLY A 512 23.03 -3.05 -36.66
CA GLY A 512 21.95 -3.39 -37.61
C GLY A 512 20.57 -3.24 -36.96
N LYS A 513 20.25 -4.09 -35.97
CA LYS A 513 18.88 -4.23 -35.41
C LYS A 513 18.49 -3.03 -34.56
N ILE A 514 19.35 -2.58 -33.62
CA ILE A 514 19.06 -1.46 -32.69
C ILE A 514 18.83 -0.16 -33.46
N PRO A 515 19.70 0.32 -34.38
CA PRO A 515 19.45 1.56 -35.10
C PRO A 515 18.20 1.53 -35.98
N ALA A 516 17.86 0.36 -36.55
CA ALA A 516 16.63 0.20 -37.31
C ALA A 516 15.37 0.34 -36.48
N LEU A 517 15.38 -0.23 -35.26
CA LEU A 517 14.29 -0.09 -34.30
C LEU A 517 14.18 1.35 -33.76
N GLU A 518 15.30 1.99 -33.42
CA GLU A 518 15.33 3.39 -32.98
C GLU A 518 14.77 4.33 -34.04
N LYS A 519 15.09 4.11 -35.29
CA LYS A 519 14.54 4.91 -36.40
C LYS A 519 13.02 4.72 -36.52
N LYS A 520 12.51 3.48 -36.42
CA LYS A 520 11.07 3.20 -36.44
C LYS A 520 10.36 3.83 -35.26
N LEU A 521 10.95 3.72 -34.05
CA LEU A 521 10.45 4.32 -32.83
C LEU A 521 10.34 5.84 -32.96
N LYS A 522 11.41 6.50 -33.44
CA LYS A 522 11.44 7.95 -33.62
C LYS A 522 10.35 8.44 -34.56
N VAL A 523 10.15 7.76 -35.72
CA VAL A 523 9.08 8.13 -36.66
C VAL A 523 7.70 8.02 -36.02
N LYS A 524 7.44 7.00 -35.19
CA LYS A 524 6.16 6.84 -34.51
C LYS A 524 5.96 7.86 -33.39
N MET A 525 7.03 8.19 -32.65
CA MET A 525 7.01 9.25 -31.63
C MET A 525 6.75 10.62 -32.27
N ASP A 526 7.43 10.97 -33.36
CA ASP A 526 7.20 12.24 -34.08
C ASP A 526 5.75 12.33 -34.61
N LYS A 527 5.16 11.20 -35.04
CA LYS A 527 3.77 11.14 -35.48
C LYS A 527 2.79 11.37 -34.32
N LEU A 528 3.07 10.78 -33.15
CA LEU A 528 2.28 10.94 -31.95
C LEU A 528 2.34 12.41 -31.46
N GLU A 529 3.53 13.01 -31.37
CA GLU A 529 3.74 14.39 -30.97
C GLU A 529 2.98 15.38 -31.87
N ARG A 530 2.98 15.15 -33.19
CA ARG A 530 2.19 15.98 -34.13
C ARG A 530 0.69 15.88 -33.90
N ASN A 531 0.19 14.70 -33.53
CA ASN A 531 -1.22 14.47 -33.21
C ASN A 531 -1.59 15.16 -31.90
N GLN A 532 -0.71 15.07 -30.88
CA GLN A 532 -0.93 15.63 -29.53
C GLN A 532 -0.85 17.17 -29.51
N LYS A 533 0.00 17.81 -30.35
CA LYS A 533 0.07 19.27 -30.47
C LYS A 533 -1.26 19.94 -30.85
N LYS A 534 -2.19 19.20 -31.47
CA LYS A 534 -3.53 19.74 -31.84
C LYS A 534 -4.55 19.66 -30.71
N ARG A 535 -4.62 18.56 -29.97
CA ARG A 535 -5.39 18.32 -28.72
C ARG A 535 -5.02 16.94 -28.17
N GLN A 536 -4.35 16.89 -27.05
CA GLN A 536 -3.97 15.67 -26.36
C GLN A 536 -5.19 14.99 -25.73
N VAL A 537 -5.40 13.71 -26.04
CA VAL A 537 -6.49 12.89 -25.46
C VAL A 537 -5.95 11.95 -24.41
N LEU A 538 -4.77 11.36 -24.63
CA LEU A 538 -4.13 10.43 -23.72
C LEU A 538 -2.82 11.03 -23.18
N ARG A 539 -2.63 10.98 -21.87
CA ARG A 539 -1.36 11.30 -21.22
C ARG A 539 -0.54 10.03 -21.11
N GLU A 540 0.75 10.11 -21.44
CA GLU A 540 1.69 8.98 -21.34
C GLU A 540 2.63 9.09 -20.17
N GLU A 541 2.66 10.23 -19.51
CA GLU A 541 3.63 10.57 -18.50
C GLU A 541 2.97 10.61 -17.12
N VAL A 542 3.58 9.92 -16.17
CA VAL A 542 3.25 10.05 -14.75
C VAL A 542 3.81 11.37 -14.26
N THR A 543 2.94 12.22 -13.74
CA THR A 543 3.26 13.56 -13.24
C THR A 543 3.20 13.62 -11.72
N GLU A 544 3.60 14.75 -11.15
CA GLU A 544 3.43 15.06 -9.73
C GLU A 544 1.96 14.96 -9.28
N GLU A 545 1.00 15.40 -10.14
CA GLU A 545 -0.43 15.32 -9.86
C GLU A 545 -0.93 13.88 -9.70
N ASP A 546 -0.40 12.95 -10.51
CA ASP A 546 -0.77 11.54 -10.42
C ASP A 546 -0.28 10.94 -9.10
N ILE A 547 0.96 11.25 -8.71
CA ILE A 547 1.52 10.85 -7.41
C ILE A 547 0.68 11.45 -6.27
N ALA A 548 0.36 12.74 -6.32
CA ALA A 548 -0.46 13.39 -5.30
C ALA A 548 -1.86 12.76 -5.20
N THR A 549 -2.42 12.31 -6.34
CA THR A 549 -3.70 11.60 -6.38
C THR A 549 -3.63 10.25 -5.66
N VAL A 550 -2.54 9.50 -5.83
CA VAL A 550 -2.33 8.24 -5.11
C VAL A 550 -2.16 8.50 -3.62
N VAL A 551 -1.31 9.47 -3.25
CA VAL A 551 -1.12 9.85 -1.84
C VAL A 551 -2.44 10.30 -1.20
N ALA A 552 -3.25 11.09 -1.93
CA ALA A 552 -4.57 11.52 -1.45
C ALA A 552 -5.51 10.33 -1.19
N ARG A 553 -5.43 9.31 -2.03
CA ARG A 553 -6.22 8.08 -1.88
C ARG A 553 -5.80 7.27 -0.64
N TRP A 554 -4.49 7.23 -0.35
CA TRP A 554 -3.97 6.52 0.82
C TRP A 554 -4.18 7.27 2.14
N THR A 555 -4.12 8.61 2.10
CA THR A 555 -4.15 9.46 3.29
C THR A 555 -5.48 10.17 3.51
N ASN A 556 -6.37 10.16 2.52
CA ASN A 556 -7.61 10.95 2.46
C ASN A 556 -7.38 12.48 2.52
N ILE A 557 -6.20 12.96 2.10
CA ILE A 557 -5.89 14.39 2.02
C ILE A 557 -6.15 14.87 0.58
N PRO A 558 -6.91 15.94 0.33
CA PRO A 558 -7.23 16.40 -1.03
C PRO A 558 -6.00 16.81 -1.86
N VAL A 559 -5.94 16.37 -3.13
CA VAL A 559 -4.82 16.62 -4.08
C VAL A 559 -4.55 18.10 -4.30
N SER A 560 -5.60 18.91 -4.51
CA SER A 560 -5.47 20.34 -4.81
C SER A 560 -4.67 21.13 -3.78
N ARG A 561 -4.49 20.57 -2.60
CA ARG A 561 -3.80 21.19 -1.48
C ARG A 561 -2.43 20.61 -1.17
N MET A 562 -2.09 19.47 -1.75
CA MET A 562 -0.73 18.95 -1.73
C MET A 562 0.16 19.73 -2.71
N LEU A 563 -0.46 20.24 -3.78
CA LEU A 563 0.21 20.96 -4.88
C LEU A 563 0.15 22.49 -4.76
N GLU A 564 -0.74 23.02 -3.89
CA GLU A 564 -0.81 24.46 -3.66
C GLU A 564 0.46 24.92 -2.95
N GLU A 565 1.12 25.94 -3.49
CA GLU A 565 2.30 26.52 -2.84
C GLU A 565 1.94 26.98 -1.43
N GLU A 566 2.45 26.30 -0.43
CA GLU A 566 2.19 26.59 0.99
C GLU A 566 2.46 28.07 1.33
N GLN A 567 3.39 28.68 0.63
CA GLN A 567 3.76 30.07 0.86
C GLN A 567 2.59 31.03 0.59
N HIS A 568 1.87 30.85 -0.52
CA HIS A 568 0.70 31.70 -0.84
C HIS A 568 -0.44 31.51 0.15
N LYS A 569 -0.63 30.29 0.63
CA LYS A 569 -1.64 29.97 1.63
C LYS A 569 -1.32 30.63 2.98
N LEU A 570 -0.06 30.54 3.43
CA LEU A 570 0.36 31.12 4.70
C LEU A 570 0.30 32.65 4.73
N VAL A 571 0.46 33.31 3.56
CA VAL A 571 0.29 34.77 3.45
C VAL A 571 -1.14 35.19 3.75
N ARG A 572 -2.16 34.46 3.26
CA ARG A 572 -3.59 34.77 3.45
C ARG A 572 -4.20 34.23 4.75
N MET A 573 -3.40 33.54 5.57
CA MET A 573 -3.86 32.83 6.77
C MET A 573 -4.67 33.72 7.71
N GLU A 574 -4.21 34.93 8.00
CA GLU A 574 -4.89 35.85 8.91
C GLU A 574 -6.26 36.30 8.38
N GLU A 575 -6.33 36.59 7.07
CA GLU A 575 -7.57 37.02 6.43
C GLU A 575 -8.62 35.90 6.46
N ASP A 576 -8.20 34.68 6.12
CA ASP A 576 -9.10 33.53 6.10
C ASP A 576 -9.60 33.17 7.51
N LEU A 577 -8.73 33.22 8.51
CA LEU A 577 -9.13 33.00 9.90
C LEU A 577 -10.06 34.10 10.43
N LYS A 578 -9.83 35.37 10.09
CA LYS A 578 -10.69 36.52 10.45
C LYS A 578 -12.09 36.42 9.81
N GLN A 579 -12.23 35.78 8.68
CA GLN A 579 -13.54 35.55 8.08
C GLN A 579 -14.43 34.70 9.00
N ARG A 580 -13.85 33.67 9.62
CA ARG A 580 -14.58 32.70 10.47
C ARG A 580 -14.62 33.10 11.94
N VAL A 581 -13.55 33.68 12.46
CA VAL A 581 -13.42 34.06 13.88
C VAL A 581 -13.38 35.58 14.00
N LYS A 582 -14.38 36.14 14.72
CA LYS A 582 -14.54 37.59 14.86
C LYS A 582 -14.02 38.11 16.19
N GLY A 583 -13.36 39.25 16.18
CA GLY A 583 -12.95 39.96 17.37
C GLY A 583 -11.78 39.33 18.14
N GLN A 584 -10.89 38.59 17.48
CA GLN A 584 -9.71 37.95 18.08
C GLN A 584 -8.46 38.20 17.25
N ASP A 585 -8.24 39.42 16.78
CA ASP A 585 -7.18 39.78 15.84
C ASP A 585 -5.78 39.52 16.39
N GLU A 586 -5.51 39.85 17.67
CA GLU A 586 -4.22 39.59 18.33
C GLU A 586 -3.93 38.10 18.42
N ALA A 587 -4.94 37.31 18.77
CA ALA A 587 -4.83 35.84 18.87
C ALA A 587 -4.51 35.21 17.51
N ILE A 588 -5.21 35.64 16.47
CA ILE A 588 -5.01 35.17 15.09
C ILE A 588 -3.59 35.53 14.60
N GLY A 589 -3.13 36.78 14.83
CA GLY A 589 -1.81 37.21 14.45
C GLY A 589 -0.70 36.37 15.09
N LYS A 590 -0.72 36.19 16.41
CA LYS A 590 0.26 35.35 17.13
C LYS A 590 0.35 33.93 16.63
N ILE A 591 -0.80 33.30 16.40
CA ILE A 591 -0.85 31.92 15.89
C ILE A 591 -0.28 31.87 14.46
N SER A 592 -0.67 32.82 13.61
CA SER A 592 -0.20 32.90 12.22
C SER A 592 1.32 33.09 12.15
N ASP A 593 1.88 33.97 13.00
CA ASP A 593 3.32 34.20 13.04
C ASP A 593 4.10 32.97 13.52
N ALA A 594 3.61 32.28 14.55
CA ALA A 594 4.25 31.04 15.03
C ALA A 594 4.24 29.95 13.97
N ILE A 595 3.12 29.74 13.28
CA ILE A 595 2.99 28.73 12.22
C ILE A 595 3.87 29.10 11.03
N ARG A 596 3.92 30.40 10.62
CA ARG A 596 4.83 30.85 9.56
C ARG A 596 6.29 30.56 9.91
N ARG A 597 6.75 30.87 11.15
CA ARG A 597 8.12 30.57 11.60
C ARG A 597 8.44 29.07 11.50
N SER A 598 7.53 28.22 11.92
CA SER A 598 7.70 26.77 11.84
C SER A 598 7.79 26.27 10.40
N ARG A 599 6.93 26.77 9.52
CA ARG A 599 6.87 26.33 8.12
C ARG A 599 8.03 26.82 7.26
N VAL A 600 8.61 27.96 7.58
CA VAL A 600 9.84 28.46 6.91
C VAL A 600 11.09 27.70 7.39
N GLY A 601 10.96 26.84 8.41
CA GLY A 601 12.08 26.03 8.91
C GLY A 601 13.04 26.77 9.85
N ILE A 602 12.62 27.90 10.43
CA ILE A 602 13.42 28.66 11.41
C ILE A 602 13.25 28.05 12.82
N SER A 603 12.16 27.34 13.07
CA SER A 603 11.91 26.62 14.33
C SER A 603 12.63 25.27 14.38
N ASP A 604 12.78 24.71 15.60
CA ASP A 604 13.39 23.38 15.79
C ASP A 604 12.58 22.30 15.06
N PRO A 605 13.19 21.52 14.13
CA PRO A 605 12.51 20.51 13.34
C PRO A 605 12.03 19.32 14.18
N ASN A 606 12.46 19.21 15.44
CA ASN A 606 12.05 18.13 16.34
C ASN A 606 10.77 18.46 17.12
N ARG A 607 10.30 19.70 17.11
CA ARG A 607 9.10 20.14 17.81
C ARG A 607 7.84 20.03 16.96
N PRO A 608 6.63 20.05 17.58
CA PRO A 608 5.37 20.24 16.85
C PRO A 608 5.37 21.53 16.02
N ILE A 609 4.49 21.60 14.98
CA ILE A 609 4.34 22.81 14.13
C ILE A 609 4.05 24.05 14.96
N GLY A 610 3.27 23.91 16.04
CA GLY A 610 2.98 24.97 16.99
C GLY A 610 2.35 24.42 18.26
N SER A 611 2.61 25.08 19.38
CA SER A 611 2.13 24.72 20.69
C SER A 611 1.63 25.98 21.41
N PHE A 612 0.32 26.01 21.69
CA PHE A 612 -0.35 27.20 22.20
C PHE A 612 -1.19 26.91 23.44
N ILE A 613 -1.26 27.88 24.35
CA ILE A 613 -2.27 27.89 25.41
C ILE A 613 -3.24 29.06 25.18
N PHE A 614 -4.53 28.78 25.12
CA PHE A 614 -5.61 29.74 24.92
C PHE A 614 -6.28 30.07 26.24
N LEU A 615 -6.12 31.32 26.69
CA LEU A 615 -6.68 31.81 27.94
C LEU A 615 -7.89 32.69 27.68
N GLY A 616 -8.88 32.65 28.51
CA GLY A 616 -10.04 33.54 28.46
C GLY A 616 -11.34 32.89 28.90
N PRO A 617 -12.40 33.68 29.06
CA PRO A 617 -13.70 33.18 29.51
C PRO A 617 -14.33 32.21 28.54
N THR A 618 -15.40 31.53 28.95
CA THR A 618 -16.14 30.63 28.09
C THR A 618 -16.88 31.39 27.00
N GLY A 619 -16.98 30.82 25.79
CA GLY A 619 -17.78 31.39 24.69
C GLY A 619 -17.16 32.55 23.93
N VAL A 620 -15.87 32.85 24.12
CA VAL A 620 -15.15 33.92 23.37
C VAL A 620 -14.56 33.45 22.01
N GLY A 621 -14.65 32.17 21.69
CA GLY A 621 -14.21 31.65 20.39
C GLY A 621 -12.98 30.75 20.41
N LYS A 622 -12.43 30.34 21.57
CA LYS A 622 -11.24 29.46 21.67
C LYS A 622 -11.36 28.19 20.81
N THR A 623 -12.44 27.45 20.99
CA THR A 623 -12.69 26.20 20.22
C THR A 623 -13.02 26.49 18.75
N GLU A 624 -13.67 27.61 18.43
CA GLU A 624 -13.98 27.97 17.04
C GLU A 624 -12.71 28.35 16.28
N LEU A 625 -11.76 29.07 16.90
CA LEU A 625 -10.47 29.35 16.28
C LEU A 625 -9.66 28.06 16.06
N THR A 626 -9.73 27.10 16.99
CA THR A 626 -9.11 25.79 16.81
C THR A 626 -9.69 25.05 15.62
N LYS A 627 -11.01 25.07 15.43
CA LYS A 627 -11.68 24.47 14.28
C LYS A 627 -11.34 25.18 12.95
N ALA A 628 -11.36 26.51 12.97
CA ALA A 628 -10.99 27.32 11.82
C ALA A 628 -9.53 27.05 11.40
N LEU A 629 -8.62 26.95 12.38
CA LEU A 629 -7.23 26.61 12.14
C LEU A 629 -7.07 25.19 11.58
N THR A 630 -7.82 24.23 12.10
CA THR A 630 -7.81 22.85 11.62
C THR A 630 -8.24 22.78 10.16
N GLU A 631 -9.34 23.42 9.83
CA GLU A 631 -9.86 23.50 8.46
C GLU A 631 -8.86 24.20 7.53
N PHE A 632 -8.28 25.29 7.97
CA PHE A 632 -7.30 26.04 7.18
C PHE A 632 -6.03 25.21 6.92
N MET A 633 -5.45 24.59 7.96
CA MET A 633 -4.18 23.87 7.87
C MET A 633 -4.32 22.52 7.18
N PHE A 634 -5.39 21.74 7.49
CA PHE A 634 -5.54 20.35 7.06
C PHE A 634 -6.75 20.12 6.18
N ASN A 635 -7.57 21.17 5.92
CA ASN A 635 -8.74 21.17 5.04
C ASN A 635 -9.86 20.20 5.42
N ASP A 636 -9.78 19.65 6.59
CA ASP A 636 -10.80 18.80 7.17
C ASP A 636 -10.98 19.20 8.64
N GLU A 637 -12.16 19.69 8.99
CA GLU A 637 -12.49 19.99 10.40
C GLU A 637 -12.40 18.73 11.26
N LYS A 638 -12.53 17.53 10.66
CA LYS A 638 -12.39 16.24 11.34
C LYS A 638 -10.94 15.89 11.70
N ALA A 639 -9.96 16.63 11.18
CA ALA A 639 -8.55 16.51 11.59
C ALA A 639 -8.29 17.08 13.01
N LEU A 640 -9.35 17.53 13.71
CA LEU A 640 -9.30 17.95 15.10
C LEU A 640 -9.43 16.73 16.03
N ILE A 641 -8.39 16.47 16.80
CA ILE A 641 -8.39 15.50 17.90
C ILE A 641 -8.68 16.26 19.19
N ARG A 642 -9.88 16.09 19.75
CA ARG A 642 -10.27 16.74 21.02
C ARG A 642 -10.11 15.78 22.17
N VAL A 643 -9.40 16.22 23.21
CA VAL A 643 -9.19 15.51 24.47
C VAL A 643 -9.64 16.41 25.60
N ASP A 644 -10.68 16.00 26.33
CA ASP A 644 -11.19 16.73 27.49
C ASP A 644 -10.40 16.32 28.73
N MET A 645 -9.69 17.26 29.33
CA MET A 645 -8.83 17.00 30.50
C MET A 645 -9.61 16.72 31.75
N SER A 646 -10.90 17.00 31.80
CA SER A 646 -11.76 16.60 32.92
C SER A 646 -11.91 15.08 33.07
N GLU A 647 -11.67 14.31 31.97
CA GLU A 647 -11.62 12.85 32.04
C GLU A 647 -10.30 12.30 32.63
N TYR A 648 -9.27 13.16 32.78
CA TYR A 648 -7.89 12.78 33.15
C TYR A 648 -7.46 13.46 34.49
N MET A 649 -8.37 13.61 35.40
CA MET A 649 -8.13 14.21 36.73
C MET A 649 -7.42 13.23 37.68
N GLU A 650 -7.58 11.92 37.47
CA GLU A 650 -7.04 10.88 38.36
C GLU A 650 -5.76 10.26 37.77
N LYS A 651 -4.83 9.84 38.62
CA LYS A 651 -3.57 9.21 38.23
C LYS A 651 -3.75 7.98 37.31
N HIS A 652 -4.76 7.16 37.58
CA HIS A 652 -5.04 5.98 36.76
C HIS A 652 -5.58 6.31 35.36
N SER A 653 -6.14 7.50 35.18
CA SER A 653 -6.65 7.93 33.88
C SER A 653 -5.51 8.30 32.91
N VAL A 654 -4.32 8.62 33.44
CA VAL A 654 -3.13 8.95 32.63
C VAL A 654 -2.69 7.76 31.77
N SER A 655 -2.80 6.53 32.30
CA SER A 655 -2.50 5.31 31.54
C SER A 655 -3.45 5.07 30.37
N ARG A 656 -4.66 5.63 30.38
CA ARG A 656 -5.57 5.57 29.23
C ARG A 656 -5.14 6.46 28.07
N LEU A 657 -4.37 7.53 28.37
CA LEU A 657 -3.83 8.42 27.33
C LEU A 657 -2.76 7.69 26.50
N ILE A 658 -1.81 7.01 27.15
CA ILE A 658 -0.62 6.45 26.54
C ILE A 658 -0.74 4.94 26.31
N GLY A 659 -1.60 4.27 27.07
CA GLY A 659 -1.66 2.81 27.19
C GLY A 659 -1.03 2.30 28.49
N SER A 660 -1.49 1.16 28.98
CA SER A 660 -0.94 0.52 30.18
C SER A 660 0.41 -0.14 29.88
N PRO A 661 1.38 -0.07 30.80
CA PRO A 661 2.64 -0.80 30.66
C PRO A 661 2.43 -2.32 30.64
N PRO A 662 3.42 -3.10 30.15
CA PRO A 662 3.36 -4.56 30.18
C PRO A 662 3.13 -5.10 31.58
N GLY A 663 2.18 -6.02 31.74
CA GLY A 663 1.83 -6.65 33.02
C GLY A 663 0.69 -6.00 33.81
N TYR A 664 0.14 -4.88 33.36
CA TYR A 664 -1.04 -4.26 33.97
C TYR A 664 -2.31 -4.57 33.20
N VAL A 665 -3.46 -4.55 33.89
CA VAL A 665 -4.79 -4.74 33.29
C VAL A 665 -5.04 -3.67 32.21
N GLY A 666 -5.45 -4.07 31.01
CA GLY A 666 -5.67 -3.16 29.88
C GLY A 666 -4.44 -2.97 28.97
N TYR A 667 -3.36 -3.76 29.12
CA TYR A 667 -2.19 -3.69 28.23
C TYR A 667 -2.52 -3.96 26.74
N GLU A 668 -3.54 -4.78 26.45
CA GLU A 668 -3.99 -5.04 25.09
C GLU A 668 -4.66 -3.83 24.45
N GLU A 669 -5.25 -2.94 25.24
CA GLU A 669 -5.82 -1.68 24.76
C GLU A 669 -4.71 -0.65 24.56
N SER A 670 -4.59 -0.15 23.32
CA SER A 670 -3.68 0.95 23.01
C SER A 670 -4.20 2.25 23.64
N GLY A 671 -3.31 3.18 23.99
CA GLY A 671 -3.72 4.50 24.50
C GLY A 671 -4.57 5.24 23.45
N LYS A 672 -5.75 5.70 23.86
CA LYS A 672 -6.70 6.39 22.95
C LYS A 672 -6.09 7.60 22.23
N PHE A 673 -5.27 8.36 22.94
CA PHE A 673 -4.62 9.55 22.42
C PHE A 673 -3.50 9.20 21.45
N THR A 674 -2.58 8.32 21.85
CA THR A 674 -1.45 7.91 21.01
C THR A 674 -1.92 7.21 19.73
N GLU A 675 -2.99 6.43 19.80
CA GLU A 675 -3.56 5.75 18.65
C GLU A 675 -4.27 6.73 17.70
N ALA A 676 -5.01 7.70 18.23
CA ALA A 676 -5.65 8.74 17.41
C ALA A 676 -4.62 9.55 16.61
N VAL A 677 -3.49 9.95 17.23
CA VAL A 677 -2.42 10.68 16.55
C VAL A 677 -1.67 9.80 15.55
N ARG A 678 -1.46 8.53 15.86
CA ARG A 678 -0.84 7.58 14.93
C ARG A 678 -1.66 7.40 13.65
N HIS A 679 -2.99 7.36 13.78
CA HIS A 679 -3.90 7.28 12.62
C HIS A 679 -4.04 8.60 11.88
N ARG A 680 -3.83 9.73 12.55
CA ARG A 680 -3.92 11.07 11.97
C ARG A 680 -2.72 11.92 12.38
N PRO A 681 -1.54 11.67 11.80
CA PRO A 681 -0.31 12.37 12.16
C PRO A 681 -0.33 13.85 11.78
N TYR A 682 -1.22 14.26 10.87
CA TYR A 682 -1.50 15.64 10.49
C TYR A 682 -2.82 16.06 11.12
N SER A 683 -2.77 16.65 12.31
CA SER A 683 -3.96 17.02 13.07
C SER A 683 -3.70 18.20 13.99
N VAL A 684 -4.78 18.88 14.36
CA VAL A 684 -4.76 19.79 15.51
C VAL A 684 -5.24 19.00 16.73
N ILE A 685 -4.45 19.04 17.76
CA ILE A 685 -4.77 18.42 19.04
C ILE A 685 -5.26 19.50 20.00
N LEU A 686 -6.50 19.39 20.43
CA LEU A 686 -7.12 20.30 21.40
C LEU A 686 -7.24 19.61 22.75
N PHE A 687 -6.46 20.06 23.73
CA PHE A 687 -6.64 19.71 25.12
C PHE A 687 -7.55 20.76 25.77
N ASP A 688 -8.78 20.37 26.07
CA ASP A 688 -9.76 21.28 26.67
C ASP A 688 -9.70 21.23 28.20
N GLU A 689 -9.77 22.41 28.84
CA GLU A 689 -9.73 22.57 30.30
C GLU A 689 -8.46 21.98 30.97
N ILE A 690 -7.29 22.37 30.44
CA ILE A 690 -5.97 21.82 30.83
C ILE A 690 -5.68 21.95 32.33
N GLU A 691 -6.23 22.93 32.97
CA GLU A 691 -6.12 23.16 34.41
C GLU A 691 -6.71 22.02 35.27
N LYS A 692 -7.57 21.18 34.71
CA LYS A 692 -8.17 20.03 35.41
C LYS A 692 -7.31 18.76 35.32
N ALA A 693 -6.28 18.75 34.49
CA ALA A 693 -5.44 17.59 34.27
C ALA A 693 -4.62 17.23 35.53
N HIS A 694 -4.43 15.91 35.73
CA HIS A 694 -3.51 15.43 36.78
C HIS A 694 -2.07 15.90 36.49
N PRO A 695 -1.26 16.24 37.52
CA PRO A 695 0.12 16.70 37.33
C PRO A 695 1.02 15.79 36.48
N ASP A 696 0.80 14.47 36.49
CA ASP A 696 1.57 13.52 35.70
C ASP A 696 1.33 13.67 34.17
N VAL A 697 0.20 14.24 33.74
CA VAL A 697 -0.09 14.53 32.34
C VAL A 697 0.89 15.56 31.78
N PHE A 698 1.30 16.53 32.60
CA PHE A 698 2.27 17.55 32.14
C PHE A 698 3.65 16.98 31.86
N ASN A 699 4.05 15.92 32.57
CA ASN A 699 5.31 15.24 32.26
C ASN A 699 5.30 14.59 30.85
N ILE A 700 4.13 14.09 30.41
CA ILE A 700 3.93 13.57 29.05
C ILE A 700 4.01 14.71 28.03
N PHE A 701 3.35 15.83 28.32
CA PHE A 701 3.38 16.97 27.42
C PHE A 701 4.78 17.57 27.26
N LEU A 702 5.61 17.59 28.30
CA LEU A 702 7.00 18.01 28.19
C LEU A 702 7.75 17.20 27.14
N GLN A 703 7.58 15.86 27.12
CA GLN A 703 8.21 15.02 26.11
C GLN A 703 7.71 15.32 24.69
N VAL A 704 6.41 15.51 24.52
CA VAL A 704 5.81 15.83 23.23
C VAL A 704 6.25 17.20 22.73
N LEU A 705 6.30 18.21 23.61
CA LEU A 705 6.66 19.59 23.27
C LEU A 705 8.15 19.75 22.95
N ASP A 706 9.03 18.95 23.58
CA ASP A 706 10.48 19.03 23.35
C ASP A 706 10.96 18.18 22.18
N GLU A 707 10.55 16.90 22.16
CA GLU A 707 11.08 15.92 21.23
C GLU A 707 10.14 15.64 20.05
N GLY A 708 8.91 16.19 20.08
CA GLY A 708 7.89 15.93 19.07
C GLY A 708 7.54 14.45 18.90
N ARG A 709 7.75 13.65 19.96
CA ARG A 709 7.46 12.22 19.96
C ARG A 709 6.99 11.76 21.35
N LEU A 710 6.25 10.67 21.37
CA LEU A 710 5.80 10.03 22.60
C LEU A 710 5.84 8.51 22.43
N THR A 711 6.39 7.80 23.41
CA THR A 711 6.39 6.33 23.41
C THR A 711 5.12 5.83 24.08
N ASP A 712 4.34 4.98 23.37
CA ASP A 712 3.11 4.38 23.91
C ASP A 712 3.42 3.25 24.90
N GLY A 713 2.39 2.76 25.61
CA GLY A 713 2.53 1.67 26.56
C GLY A 713 3.01 0.35 25.95
N LYS A 714 2.97 0.20 24.62
CA LYS A 714 3.49 -0.95 23.87
C LYS A 714 4.91 -0.74 23.36
N GLY A 715 5.57 0.36 23.75
CA GLY A 715 6.93 0.69 23.31
C GLY A 715 7.04 1.29 21.91
N ARG A 716 5.92 1.64 21.24
CA ARG A 716 5.92 2.24 19.91
C ARG A 716 6.07 3.74 20.00
N VAL A 717 6.90 4.34 19.16
CA VAL A 717 7.12 5.77 19.09
C VAL A 717 6.06 6.41 18.19
N VAL A 718 5.28 7.35 18.74
CA VAL A 718 4.29 8.14 18.00
C VAL A 718 4.87 9.51 17.71
N ASN A 719 4.79 9.97 16.47
CA ASN A 719 5.37 11.22 15.98
C ASN A 719 4.34 12.36 16.04
N PHE A 720 4.69 13.47 16.70
CA PHE A 720 3.87 14.68 16.87
C PHE A 720 4.43 15.89 16.10
N LYS A 721 5.53 15.75 15.35
CA LYS A 721 6.19 16.87 14.64
C LYS A 721 5.27 17.56 13.63
N ASN A 722 4.29 16.84 13.10
CA ASN A 722 3.33 17.36 12.13
C ASN A 722 2.00 17.80 12.75
N THR A 723 1.91 17.88 14.08
CA THR A 723 0.71 18.30 14.80
C THR A 723 0.81 19.75 15.28
N ILE A 724 -0.36 20.37 15.48
CA ILE A 724 -0.49 21.63 16.19
C ILE A 724 -1.17 21.33 17.51
N ILE A 725 -0.57 21.74 18.62
CA ILE A 725 -1.06 21.48 19.96
C ILE A 725 -1.70 22.75 20.50
N ILE A 726 -2.96 22.68 20.87
CA ILE A 726 -3.73 23.78 21.46
C ILE A 726 -4.30 23.32 22.79
N MET A 727 -4.06 24.08 23.83
CA MET A 727 -4.57 23.85 25.17
C MET A 727 -5.51 24.98 25.53
N THR A 728 -6.72 24.71 25.99
CA THR A 728 -7.62 25.77 26.48
C THR A 728 -7.65 25.80 28.00
N SER A 729 -7.71 26.99 28.54
CA SER A 729 -7.84 27.19 30.00
C SER A 729 -8.75 28.38 30.30
N ASN A 730 -9.44 28.27 31.44
CA ASN A 730 -10.26 29.34 31.97
C ASN A 730 -9.58 30.08 33.15
N ILE A 731 -8.30 29.79 33.45
CA ILE A 731 -7.54 30.46 34.50
C ILE A 731 -7.44 31.96 34.21
N GLY A 732 -7.60 32.79 35.20
CA GLY A 732 -7.58 34.25 35.07
C GLY A 732 -8.82 34.84 34.41
N SER A 733 -9.83 34.05 34.00
CA SER A 733 -11.06 34.56 33.40
C SER A 733 -11.82 35.57 34.27
N GLN A 734 -11.72 35.46 35.60
CA GLN A 734 -12.35 36.40 36.54
C GLN A 734 -11.75 37.81 36.39
N HIS A 735 -10.44 37.94 36.17
CA HIS A 735 -9.80 39.23 35.97
C HIS A 735 -10.21 39.87 34.63
N ILE A 736 -10.39 39.09 33.62
CA ILE A 736 -10.84 39.55 32.29
C ILE A 736 -12.32 40.01 32.36
N GLN A 737 -13.16 39.30 33.10
CA GLN A 737 -14.57 39.68 33.29
C GLN A 737 -14.76 40.93 34.14
N GLN A 738 -13.88 41.17 35.13
CA GLN A 738 -13.92 42.36 35.98
C GLN A 738 -13.66 43.66 35.21
N MET A 739 -12.86 43.63 34.13
CA MET A 739 -12.69 44.79 33.24
C MET A 739 -13.98 45.31 32.62
N GLN A 740 -14.93 44.45 32.32
CA GLN A 740 -16.25 44.83 31.79
C GLN A 740 -17.16 45.51 32.82
N SER A 741 -16.94 45.29 34.10
CA SER A 741 -17.81 45.84 35.19
C SER A 741 -17.42 47.25 35.61
N ILE A 742 -16.16 47.62 35.33
CA ILE A 742 -15.66 48.98 35.58
C ILE A 742 -15.90 49.77 34.30
N GLY A 743 -17.10 50.39 34.20
CA GLY A 743 -17.57 51.06 32.97
C GLY A 743 -16.55 51.98 32.33
N PHE A 744 -16.56 52.01 31.01
CA PHE A 744 -15.75 52.86 30.11
C PHE A 744 -15.65 54.33 30.61
N SER A 745 -14.53 54.70 31.21
CA SER A 745 -14.12 56.05 31.36
C SER A 745 -12.95 56.34 30.42
N ASN A 746 -13.15 57.27 29.52
CA ASN A 746 -12.21 57.70 28.50
C ASN A 746 -10.84 58.06 29.11
N ASN A 747 -9.76 57.50 28.63
CA ASN A 747 -8.34 57.78 28.68
C ASN A 747 -7.33 56.84 29.34
N THR A 748 -7.73 55.65 29.83
CA THR A 748 -6.79 54.67 30.46
C THR A 748 -6.89 53.25 29.89
N GLU A 749 -7.52 53.08 28.71
CA GLU A 749 -7.82 51.75 28.17
C GLU A 749 -6.59 50.85 27.91
N SER A 750 -5.46 51.43 27.54
CA SER A 750 -4.24 50.66 27.19
C SER A 750 -3.45 50.20 28.41
N GLU A 751 -3.50 50.97 29.53
CA GLU A 751 -2.77 50.60 30.78
C GLU A 751 -3.54 49.58 31.60
N ASP A 752 -4.85 49.74 31.72
CA ASP A 752 -5.70 48.77 32.42
C ASP A 752 -5.75 47.40 31.69
N TYR A 753 -5.73 47.39 30.36
CA TYR A 753 -5.61 46.17 29.56
C TYR A 753 -4.30 45.44 29.83
N LYS A 754 -3.16 46.16 29.80
CA LYS A 754 -1.83 45.57 30.08
C LYS A 754 -1.77 45.02 31.53
N ALA A 755 -2.26 45.79 32.52
CA ALA A 755 -2.27 45.38 33.91
C ALA A 755 -3.13 44.11 34.13
N THR A 756 -4.24 43.99 33.41
CA THR A 756 -5.07 42.77 33.49
C THR A 756 -4.42 41.59 32.84
N LYS A 757 -3.79 41.77 31.65
CA LYS A 757 -3.03 40.72 30.97
C LYS A 757 -1.88 40.21 31.87
N GLU A 758 -1.20 41.11 32.58
CA GLU A 758 -0.15 40.74 33.54
C GLU A 758 -0.73 39.93 34.72
N LYS A 759 -1.90 40.27 35.26
CA LYS A 759 -2.58 39.49 36.32
C LYS A 759 -2.98 38.09 35.84
N VAL A 760 -3.49 37.98 34.61
CA VAL A 760 -3.80 36.69 33.99
C VAL A 760 -2.54 35.84 33.81
N MET A 761 -1.46 36.46 33.34
CA MET A 761 -0.15 35.82 33.20
C MET A 761 0.42 35.38 34.58
N GLN A 762 0.22 36.19 35.63
CA GLN A 762 0.64 35.81 36.98
C GLN A 762 -0.17 34.62 37.48
N SER A 763 -1.49 34.62 37.36
CA SER A 763 -2.35 33.47 37.71
C SER A 763 -1.97 32.19 36.98
N LEU A 764 -1.53 32.30 35.74
CA LEU A 764 -1.04 31.18 34.94
C LEU A 764 0.28 30.62 35.50
N LYS A 765 1.23 31.51 35.86
CA LYS A 765 2.53 31.14 36.45
C LYS A 765 2.37 30.50 37.83
N ASP A 766 1.35 30.92 38.58
CA ASP A 766 1.04 30.33 39.88
C ASP A 766 0.47 28.90 39.77
N HIS A 767 -0.19 28.59 38.65
CA HIS A 767 -0.83 27.30 38.44
C HIS A 767 0.05 26.28 37.70
N PHE A 768 0.80 26.72 36.68
CA PHE A 768 1.65 25.86 35.88
C PHE A 768 3.14 26.06 36.19
N ARG A 769 3.89 24.95 36.13
CA ARG A 769 5.34 25.00 36.30
C ARG A 769 6.01 25.84 35.19
N PRO A 770 7.04 26.63 35.52
CA PRO A 770 7.76 27.46 34.57
C PRO A 770 8.34 26.61 33.38
N GLU A 771 8.79 25.40 33.68
CA GLU A 771 9.32 24.46 32.66
C GLU A 771 8.29 24.16 31.54
N PHE A 772 7.03 24.01 31.90
CA PHE A 772 5.97 23.75 30.94
C PHE A 772 5.65 24.99 30.11
N LEU A 773 5.52 26.16 30.74
CA LEU A 773 5.18 27.40 30.05
C LEU A 773 6.28 27.82 29.05
N ASN A 774 7.56 27.59 29.38
CA ASN A 774 8.70 27.91 28.51
C ASN A 774 8.82 26.99 27.28
N ARG A 775 8.05 25.90 27.22
CA ARG A 775 8.03 24.99 26.06
C ARG A 775 6.94 25.33 25.05
N LEU A 776 6.02 26.22 25.41
CA LEU A 776 4.97 26.72 24.53
C LEU A 776 5.54 27.80 23.58
N ASP A 777 5.08 27.77 22.35
CA ASP A 777 5.47 28.80 21.35
C ASP A 777 4.83 30.14 21.67
N ASP A 778 3.57 30.14 22.13
CA ASP A 778 2.92 31.38 22.58
C ASP A 778 1.76 31.13 23.57
N ILE A 779 1.50 32.15 24.37
CA ILE A 779 0.36 32.23 25.27
C ILE A 779 -0.62 33.25 24.73
N VAL A 780 -1.79 32.79 24.32
CA VAL A 780 -2.79 33.57 23.59
C VAL A 780 -3.94 33.90 24.54
N VAL A 781 -4.10 35.16 24.83
CA VAL A 781 -5.21 35.66 25.66
C VAL A 781 -6.34 36.09 24.73
N PHE A 782 -7.53 35.55 24.95
CA PHE A 782 -8.74 35.87 24.19
C PHE A 782 -9.49 37.01 24.85
N ASP A 783 -9.83 37.98 24.04
CA ASP A 783 -10.57 39.15 24.48
C ASP A 783 -12.06 38.85 24.61
N VAL A 784 -12.73 39.68 25.41
CA VAL A 784 -14.19 39.62 25.52
C VAL A 784 -14.82 40.21 24.28
N LEU A 785 -15.85 39.54 23.75
CA LEU A 785 -16.52 39.97 22.53
C LEU A 785 -17.26 41.31 22.71
N SER A 786 -16.95 42.27 21.81
CA SER A 786 -17.70 43.53 21.74
C SER A 786 -19.10 43.32 21.15
N ARG A 787 -20.00 44.27 21.34
CA ARG A 787 -21.37 44.21 20.79
C ARG A 787 -21.36 44.14 19.27
N GLU A 788 -20.37 44.76 18.63
CA GLU A 788 -20.18 44.71 17.16
C GLU A 788 -19.77 43.33 16.68
N ASN A 789 -18.77 42.74 17.38
CA ASN A 789 -18.31 41.38 17.10
C ASN A 789 -19.44 40.35 17.26
N ILE A 790 -20.30 40.51 18.26
CA ILE A 790 -21.47 39.66 18.48
C ILE A 790 -22.45 39.75 17.30
N LYS A 791 -22.73 40.97 16.78
CA LYS A 791 -23.57 41.15 15.61
C LYS A 791 -22.98 40.44 14.40
N GLU A 792 -21.68 40.54 14.17
CA GLU A 792 -21.03 39.82 13.07
C GLU A 792 -21.14 38.30 13.22
N ILE A 793 -21.00 37.77 14.44
CA ILE A 793 -21.18 36.36 14.76
C ILE A 793 -22.63 35.92 14.46
N VAL A 794 -23.62 36.74 14.84
CA VAL A 794 -25.04 36.48 14.56
C VAL A 794 -25.26 36.37 13.04
N VAL A 795 -24.76 37.35 12.27
CA VAL A 795 -24.89 37.35 10.79
C VAL A 795 -24.25 36.10 10.18
N GLN A 796 -23.09 35.72 10.64
CA GLN A 796 -22.38 34.53 10.15
C GLN A 796 -23.18 33.24 10.44
N ARG A 797 -23.70 33.07 11.66
CA ARG A 797 -24.54 31.91 12.03
C ARG A 797 -25.86 31.86 11.25
N LEU A 798 -26.44 33.01 10.99
CA LEU A 798 -27.65 33.10 10.17
C LEU A 798 -27.39 32.72 8.72
N HIS A 799 -26.26 33.12 8.17
CA HIS A 799 -25.85 32.72 6.82
C HIS A 799 -25.60 31.21 6.68
N GLU A 800 -25.03 30.54 7.69
CA GLU A 800 -24.92 29.08 7.71
C GLU A 800 -26.29 28.38 7.71
N ILE A 801 -27.27 28.99 8.40
CA ILE A 801 -28.66 28.49 8.44
C ILE A 801 -29.34 28.71 7.10
N GLU A 802 -29.19 29.90 6.51
CA GLU A 802 -29.72 30.20 5.19
C GLU A 802 -29.27 29.18 4.14
N LYS A 803 -27.97 28.82 4.13
CA LYS A 803 -27.45 27.79 3.22
C LYS A 803 -28.12 26.43 3.42
N ARG A 804 -28.31 25.99 4.68
CA ARG A 804 -28.95 24.70 4.98
C ARG A 804 -30.42 24.68 4.62
N VAL A 805 -31.12 25.81 4.80
CA VAL A 805 -32.55 25.90 4.47
C VAL A 805 -32.79 26.09 2.97
N ALA A 806 -31.84 26.72 2.27
CA ALA A 806 -31.87 26.84 0.80
C ALA A 806 -31.84 25.49 0.08
N GLU A 807 -31.18 24.45 0.69
CA GLU A 807 -31.25 23.06 0.19
C GLU A 807 -32.67 22.49 0.15
N LYS A 808 -33.57 23.06 0.95
CA LYS A 808 -35.01 22.72 0.97
C LYS A 808 -35.86 23.65 0.08
N GLU A 809 -35.22 24.48 -0.76
CA GLU A 809 -35.85 25.45 -1.65
C GLU A 809 -36.64 26.55 -0.88
N ILE A 810 -36.26 26.87 0.34
CA ILE A 810 -36.84 27.91 1.18
C ILE A 810 -35.82 29.01 1.40
N LYS A 811 -36.24 30.27 1.30
CA LYS A 811 -35.39 31.43 1.60
C LYS A 811 -35.76 32.02 2.96
N ILE A 812 -34.73 32.35 3.76
CA ILE A 812 -34.95 33.10 5.04
C ILE A 812 -34.46 34.54 4.82
N GLU A 813 -35.26 35.52 5.18
CA GLU A 813 -34.87 36.94 5.19
C GLU A 813 -35.01 37.47 6.62
N ILE A 814 -33.96 38.11 7.14
CA ILE A 814 -33.88 38.54 8.54
C ILE A 814 -33.67 40.05 8.57
N THR A 815 -34.47 40.76 9.35
CA THR A 815 -34.33 42.22 9.47
C THR A 815 -33.16 42.62 10.34
N PRO A 816 -32.53 43.81 10.10
CA PRO A 816 -31.47 44.32 10.96
C PRO A 816 -31.87 44.44 12.44
N ILE A 817 -33.15 44.74 12.71
CA ILE A 817 -33.73 44.81 14.04
C ILE A 817 -33.73 43.42 14.71
N ALA A 818 -34.04 42.38 13.98
CA ALA A 818 -33.98 41.01 14.47
C ALA A 818 -32.53 40.58 14.77
N ILE A 819 -31.55 41.01 13.97
CA ILE A 819 -30.10 40.78 14.23
C ILE A 819 -29.68 41.46 15.54
N ASP A 820 -30.10 42.73 15.73
CA ASP A 820 -29.81 43.45 16.99
C ASP A 820 -30.44 42.78 18.21
N TYR A 821 -31.67 42.32 18.09
CA TYR A 821 -32.38 41.56 19.13
C TYR A 821 -31.62 40.28 19.47
N LEU A 822 -31.19 39.52 18.47
CA LEU A 822 -30.41 38.28 18.66
C LEU A 822 -29.07 38.53 19.31
N ALA A 823 -28.40 39.64 18.94
CA ALA A 823 -27.12 40.02 19.53
C ALA A 823 -27.24 40.42 21.01
N GLU A 824 -28.33 41.11 21.38
CA GLU A 824 -28.56 41.56 22.71
C GLU A 824 -28.98 40.38 23.64
N HIS A 825 -29.87 39.52 23.22
CA HIS A 825 -30.38 38.41 24.02
C HIS A 825 -29.60 37.11 23.89
N GLY A 826 -28.73 37.02 22.88
CA GLY A 826 -27.86 35.84 22.60
C GLY A 826 -26.52 35.90 23.31
N TYR A 827 -26.20 36.97 23.99
CA TYR A 827 -24.95 37.14 24.71
C TYR A 827 -25.19 37.18 26.24
N ASP A 828 -24.36 36.42 26.94
CA ASP A 828 -24.31 36.42 28.41
C ASP A 828 -22.88 36.73 28.89
N LYS A 829 -22.79 37.56 29.94
CA LYS A 829 -21.47 37.97 30.50
C LYS A 829 -20.60 36.81 31.00
N GLN A 830 -21.23 35.74 31.50
CA GLN A 830 -20.56 34.55 32.02
C GLN A 830 -20.30 33.50 30.94
N TYR A 831 -21.27 33.33 30.01
CA TYR A 831 -21.26 32.23 29.00
C TYR A 831 -20.88 32.71 27.61
N GLY A 832 -20.60 34.00 27.42
CA GLY A 832 -20.25 34.58 26.13
C GLY A 832 -21.33 34.40 25.06
N ALA A 833 -20.96 34.02 23.87
CA ALA A 833 -21.86 33.78 22.75
C ALA A 833 -22.49 32.36 22.74
N ARG A 834 -22.26 31.48 23.72
CA ARG A 834 -22.87 30.13 23.78
C ARG A 834 -24.40 30.14 23.79
N PRO A 835 -25.13 31.07 24.52
CA PRO A 835 -26.57 31.10 24.49
C PRO A 835 -27.17 31.45 23.14
N LEU A 836 -26.43 32.11 22.24
CA LEU A 836 -26.87 32.53 20.92
C LEU A 836 -27.41 31.34 20.06
N ASN A 837 -26.68 30.24 20.06
CA ASN A 837 -27.11 29.07 19.28
C ASN A 837 -28.45 28.49 19.77
N ARG A 838 -28.68 28.48 21.10
CA ARG A 838 -29.96 28.04 21.67
C ARG A 838 -31.08 29.03 21.35
N LEU A 839 -30.77 30.34 21.40
CA LEU A 839 -31.75 31.37 21.04
C LEU A 839 -32.18 31.27 19.58
N ILE A 840 -31.22 31.12 18.67
CA ILE A 840 -31.52 30.93 17.24
C ILE A 840 -32.33 29.63 17.02
N GLN A 841 -31.94 28.54 17.67
CA GLN A 841 -32.66 27.27 17.57
C GLN A 841 -34.14 27.43 18.04
N ASN A 842 -34.33 28.02 19.18
CA ASN A 842 -35.68 28.13 19.78
C ASN A 842 -36.56 29.17 19.08
N LYS A 843 -36.00 30.30 18.68
CA LYS A 843 -36.79 31.44 18.15
C LYS A 843 -36.82 31.48 16.63
N ILE A 844 -35.94 30.79 15.92
CA ILE A 844 -35.92 30.76 14.46
C ILE A 844 -36.15 29.34 13.91
N LEU A 845 -35.25 28.40 14.23
CA LEU A 845 -35.30 27.08 13.59
C LEU A 845 -36.52 26.26 13.96
N ASN A 846 -36.89 26.22 15.26
CA ASN A 846 -38.07 25.46 15.67
C ASN A 846 -39.37 26.02 15.09
N PRO A 847 -39.61 27.35 15.11
CA PRO A 847 -40.78 27.91 14.42
C PRO A 847 -40.80 27.70 12.90
N VAL A 848 -39.67 27.88 12.22
CA VAL A 848 -39.56 27.61 10.77
C VAL A 848 -39.89 26.14 10.48
N ALA A 849 -39.34 25.21 11.24
CA ALA A 849 -39.64 23.78 11.09
C ALA A 849 -41.13 23.47 11.34
N SER A 850 -41.75 24.14 12.34
CA SER A 850 -43.20 24.00 12.60
C SER A 850 -44.07 24.50 11.44
N LEU A 851 -43.69 25.65 10.85
CA LEU A 851 -44.38 26.18 9.66
C LEU A 851 -44.23 25.28 8.44
N MET A 852 -43.06 24.66 8.26
CA MET A 852 -42.83 23.68 7.20
C MET A 852 -43.70 22.43 7.39
N ILE A 853 -43.76 21.88 8.60
CA ILE A 853 -44.57 20.69 8.91
C ILE A 853 -46.08 20.97 8.72
N LYS A 854 -46.54 22.17 9.09
CA LYS A 854 -47.91 22.60 8.92
C LYS A 854 -48.28 22.97 7.47
N GLN A 855 -47.31 22.90 6.56
CA GLN A 855 -47.43 23.32 5.15
C GLN A 855 -47.80 24.82 4.98
N GLU A 856 -47.53 25.63 5.99
CA GLU A 856 -47.71 27.09 5.96
C GLU A 856 -46.46 27.79 5.36
N LEU A 857 -45.38 27.05 5.16
CA LEU A 857 -44.17 27.47 4.49
C LEU A 857 -43.75 26.39 3.48
N GLY A 858 -44.06 26.64 2.19
CA GLY A 858 -43.78 25.72 1.09
C GLY A 858 -42.52 26.02 0.30
N LYS A 859 -42.22 25.18 -0.68
CA LYS A 859 -41.12 25.38 -1.63
C LYS A 859 -41.30 26.68 -2.42
N GLY A 860 -40.25 27.50 -2.50
CA GLY A 860 -40.24 28.79 -3.19
C GLY A 860 -40.82 29.93 -2.37
N GLU A 861 -41.20 29.74 -1.10
CA GLU A 861 -41.66 30.80 -0.20
C GLU A 861 -40.52 31.34 0.67
N ILE A 862 -40.72 32.54 1.23
CA ILE A 862 -39.76 33.27 2.05
C ILE A 862 -40.23 33.32 3.49
N ALA A 863 -39.40 32.84 4.42
CA ALA A 863 -39.60 33.05 5.85
C ALA A 863 -38.96 34.38 6.25
N TYR A 864 -39.80 35.36 6.57
CA TYR A 864 -39.39 36.70 6.98
C TYR A 864 -39.36 36.83 8.49
N VAL A 865 -38.18 37.05 9.07
CA VAL A 865 -37.94 37.16 10.52
C VAL A 865 -37.86 38.63 10.90
N ASP A 866 -38.75 39.09 11.76
CA ASP A 866 -38.81 40.47 12.25
C ASP A 866 -39.07 40.54 13.74
N VAL A 867 -38.99 41.72 14.37
CA VAL A 867 -39.27 41.95 15.75
C VAL A 867 -40.54 42.80 15.89
N LYS A 868 -41.55 42.30 16.60
CA LYS A 868 -42.74 43.03 16.96
C LYS A 868 -43.03 42.85 18.45
N ASP A 869 -43.36 43.95 19.15
CA ASP A 869 -43.65 43.95 20.59
C ASP A 869 -42.55 43.33 21.48
N LYS A 870 -41.28 43.55 21.08
CA LYS A 870 -40.08 42.96 21.71
C LYS A 870 -39.95 41.43 21.60
N GLU A 871 -40.70 40.82 20.71
CA GLU A 871 -40.55 39.39 20.41
C GLU A 871 -40.25 39.15 18.93
N LEU A 872 -39.48 38.08 18.66
CA LEU A 872 -39.20 37.63 17.29
C LEU A 872 -40.42 36.93 16.71
N ILE A 873 -40.90 37.42 15.56
CA ILE A 873 -41.98 36.82 14.79
C ILE A 873 -41.48 36.40 13.41
N ILE A 874 -42.02 35.26 12.93
CA ILE A 874 -41.76 34.75 11.60
C ILE A 874 -43.03 34.86 10.77
N VAL A 875 -42.92 35.54 9.62
CA VAL A 875 -44.06 35.74 8.70
C VAL A 875 -43.71 35.10 7.36
N THR A 876 -44.58 34.25 6.83
CA THR A 876 -44.44 33.66 5.49
C THR A 876 -44.83 34.63 4.39
N LYS A 877 -44.03 34.82 3.37
CA LYS A 877 -44.30 35.65 2.20
C LYS A 877 -44.15 34.83 0.93
N LYS A 878 -45.15 34.96 -0.01
CA LYS A 878 -45.01 34.38 -1.36
C LYS A 878 -44.09 35.21 -2.22
N GLN A 879 -43.24 34.58 -3.01
CA GLN A 879 -42.39 35.27 -4.01
C GLN A 879 -43.30 36.02 -5.00
N GLY A 880 -43.35 37.34 -4.92
CA GLY A 880 -44.16 38.15 -5.87
C GLY A 880 -44.80 39.42 -5.34
N THR A 881 -44.90 39.62 -4.02
CA THR A 881 -45.49 40.86 -3.46
C THR A 881 -44.41 41.90 -3.17
N LYS A 882 -44.37 42.98 -3.97
CA LYS A 882 -43.46 44.12 -3.76
C LYS A 882 -43.65 44.71 -2.35
N ALA A 883 -42.72 44.52 -1.50
CA ALA A 883 -42.62 45.20 -0.21
C ALA A 883 -42.17 46.66 -0.46
N LYS A 884 -42.79 47.61 0.25
CA LYS A 884 -42.32 48.99 0.31
C LYS A 884 -40.87 48.99 0.78
N LYS A 885 -39.97 49.74 0.04
CA LYS A 885 -38.58 49.91 0.30
C LYS A 885 -38.27 50.17 1.77
N SER A 886 -37.81 49.19 2.52
CA SER A 886 -36.89 49.38 3.63
C SER A 886 -35.47 49.12 3.13
N LYS A 887 -34.54 49.96 3.56
CA LYS A 887 -33.19 49.99 3.09
C LYS A 887 -32.55 48.58 2.99
N SER A 888 -32.12 48.22 1.81
CA SER A 888 -31.44 46.97 1.53
C SER A 888 -30.20 46.79 2.38
N ILE A 889 -30.05 45.60 2.95
CA ILE A 889 -28.79 45.11 3.54
C ILE A 889 -27.69 45.25 2.47
N PRO A 890 -26.46 45.72 2.81
CA PRO A 890 -25.36 45.73 1.86
C PRO A 890 -25.05 44.26 1.51
N THR A 891 -25.28 43.89 0.29
CA THR A 891 -24.81 42.66 -0.34
C THR A 891 -23.29 42.77 -0.37
N PHE A 892 -22.62 41.95 0.44
CA PHE A 892 -21.19 41.75 0.34
C PHE A 892 -20.93 40.96 -0.94
N VAL A 893 -20.55 41.66 -1.99
CA VAL A 893 -20.08 41.03 -3.23
C VAL A 893 -18.60 40.70 -3.00
N PRO A 894 -18.19 39.43 -3.05
CA PRO A 894 -16.76 39.14 -3.09
C PRO A 894 -16.21 39.69 -4.38
N SER A 895 -15.26 40.57 -4.30
CA SER A 895 -14.51 41.12 -5.43
C SER A 895 -13.85 40.00 -6.20
N GLN A 896 -14.46 39.62 -7.34
CA GLN A 896 -13.78 38.94 -8.41
C GLN A 896 -12.80 39.96 -9.02
N ASN A 897 -11.55 39.91 -8.64
CA ASN A 897 -10.49 40.49 -9.43
C ASN A 897 -9.89 39.39 -10.30
N LEU A 898 -10.24 39.47 -11.58
CA LEU A 898 -9.50 38.97 -12.71
C LEU A 898 -8.16 39.70 -12.79
N GLY A 899 -7.08 38.95 -12.88
CA GLY A 899 -5.73 39.44 -13.18
C GLY A 899 -4.75 38.28 -13.11
#